data_5f3beecddbfa2786c1d54cc587ed0f24
#
_entry.id   5f3beecddbfa2786c1d54cc587ed0f24
#
_cell.length_a   1.000
_cell.length_b   1.000
_cell.length_c   1.000
_cell.angle_alpha   90.00
_cell.angle_beta   90.00
_cell.angle_gamma   90.00
#
_symmetry.space_group_name_H-M   'P 1'
#
loop_
_entity.id
_entity.type
_entity.pdbx_description
1 polymer ?
#
loop_
_entity_poly.entity_id
_entity_poly.type
_entity_poly.pdbx_seq_one_letter_code
_entity_poly.pdbx_strand_id
1 'polypeptide(L)'
;MYHFLSAMYRDEIPLHLIDQMKNRDFSDRIDALQEVCTIQDFCSGLTKMTSGLQSGTAQEVFSELRYEYADLFLNAGNNPAFPYESCYATREPLVMQEPVVAMRAALNAAGVHKNPDYFDLDDHIAVELEFMRYLAERAAYNNEDQEKQFTFLRNHLMGWTVEFCAVLASAAKSDFYRGLSELTMSYLFNERMFSFSMLADQATSHAYVTILEQMAAAVITLDLGEEYTTIVEGTEVTGKMRSVNTHCYICLGLCGQEVKVKDDIITGCKGLAGDPKGGGRLCIKGANAHNNTYSAYRLKTPLIKENGRFRKASWDEAMKRTIENLKRIDPVQVGFHQGNDFNMWCYEAVMAAYGTPNKTTHRQMCDNPARMANEKNYSEKRPWIDYANSKFILLFGINELATSAGQRKVTLLKQAVKNGAKLVVVDPRRCETATIATEWIAIKPGTDGAMAMGMCHVIVKEGLYDKEFVENWTYGFDAFQKRLLGLEDGIERTPEWAAEICGVSAETIRRLAHEFAAAAPAAGANSWTGVAQGANTLHAVQALIALNGLMGCFDAPGGPGLISKFKLASPWGSDQPKPPNNTAKVKLDKGHLWSGWIPGYFEKDVDAGKLKAMLCYFGNPVMSSGNEPSIRRAIEKLEFSCSIDCFMSNTTELCDVVLPDCTYLEQSRVVTDWMYEAFISLGQKAINPMYQSRSIVSIFSELARRLGFGEYFPWKSDEEYMENQMRNQEISLDELRKVGYHVTHQQEFYKYKEWGSMNPPAGYGSSGSTKTGKYNFMNPLAEENGVDGLPDYKDPWADWPELQPDETFPMITGYFRVLEHEHTSTFWNVALMKQCSTNPVWINFVDAKNLGITNGDEVVIASPWGETKARAFVTWDIRQGVLGAAGGFGHKYGLEGDPKYPQFKGFNTNVLLPPNVACKWTGTPPLKYIKTNIRKA
;
A
#
# COMPACT_ATOMS: atom_id res chain seq x y z
N MET A 1 -11.75 23.00 34.80
CA MET A 1 -10.50 23.02 34.00
C MET A 1 -10.32 21.73 33.19
N TYR A 2 -10.40 20.57 33.79
CA TYR A 2 -10.32 19.30 33.06
C TYR A 2 -11.31 19.19 31.89
N HIS A 3 -12.57 19.57 32.11
CA HIS A 3 -13.57 19.56 31.03
C HIS A 3 -13.26 20.54 29.92
N PHE A 4 -12.78 21.74 30.25
CA PHE A 4 -12.33 22.71 29.27
C PHE A 4 -11.18 22.17 28.41
N LEU A 5 -10.13 21.65 29.03
CA LEU A 5 -9.00 21.05 28.32
C LEU A 5 -9.43 19.86 27.46
N SER A 6 -10.28 18.98 28.01
CA SER A 6 -10.86 17.87 27.25
C SER A 6 -11.55 18.34 25.98
N ALA A 7 -12.41 19.36 26.10
CA ALA A 7 -13.15 19.92 24.96
C ALA A 7 -12.21 20.50 23.88
N MET A 8 -11.09 21.13 24.29
CA MET A 8 -10.10 21.72 23.34
C MET A 8 -9.32 20.68 22.55
N TYR A 9 -9.16 19.47 23.06
CA TYR A 9 -8.47 18.38 22.36
C TYR A 9 -9.38 17.42 21.64
N ARG A 10 -10.64 17.36 22.01
CA ARG A 10 -11.60 16.36 21.53
C ARG A 10 -11.93 16.51 20.04
N ASP A 11 -12.13 17.74 19.60
CA ASP A 11 -12.54 18.05 18.22
C ASP A 11 -12.11 19.48 17.80
N GLU A 12 -12.40 19.85 16.56
CA GLU A 12 -12.27 21.25 16.11
C GLU A 12 -13.06 22.16 17.06
N ILE A 13 -12.46 23.27 17.45
CA ILE A 13 -13.13 24.22 18.35
C ILE A 13 -14.25 24.90 17.59
N PRO A 14 -15.50 24.81 18.05
CA PRO A 14 -16.63 25.36 17.31
C PRO A 14 -16.64 26.89 17.31
N LEU A 15 -17.22 27.44 16.27
CA LEU A 15 -17.25 28.89 16.06
C LEU A 15 -17.88 29.64 17.26
N HIS A 16 -18.95 29.12 17.87
CA HIS A 16 -19.59 29.74 19.01
C HIS A 16 -18.69 29.88 20.23
N LEU A 17 -17.81 28.88 20.48
CA LEU A 17 -16.84 28.98 21.56
C LEU A 17 -15.74 30.00 21.25
N ILE A 18 -15.32 30.09 19.99
CA ILE A 18 -14.37 31.13 19.58
C ILE A 18 -15.00 32.52 19.76
N ASP A 19 -16.27 32.70 19.39
CA ASP A 19 -17.01 33.94 19.62
C ASP A 19 -17.10 34.30 21.11
N GLN A 20 -17.39 33.31 21.95
CA GLN A 20 -17.45 33.52 23.42
C GLN A 20 -16.06 33.87 23.97
N MET A 21 -15.00 33.19 23.56
CA MET A 21 -13.63 33.47 24.01
C MET A 21 -13.07 34.79 23.46
N LYS A 22 -13.59 35.29 22.36
CA LYS A 22 -13.26 36.63 21.83
C LYS A 22 -14.09 37.76 22.47
N ASN A 23 -15.12 37.42 23.24
CA ASN A 23 -15.94 38.43 23.91
C ASN A 23 -15.09 39.14 24.97
N ARG A 24 -15.36 40.45 25.10
CA ARG A 24 -14.68 41.32 26.06
C ARG A 24 -14.80 40.80 27.51
N ASP A 25 -15.96 40.28 27.89
CA ASP A 25 -16.21 39.74 29.23
C ASP A 25 -15.24 38.56 29.56
N PHE A 26 -14.98 37.65 28.59
CA PHE A 26 -14.01 36.59 28.76
C PHE A 26 -12.58 37.14 28.83
N SER A 27 -12.22 38.06 27.94
CA SER A 27 -10.90 38.71 27.96
C SER A 27 -10.63 39.45 29.28
N ASP A 28 -11.59 40.26 29.75
CA ASP A 28 -11.49 41.04 31.00
C ASP A 28 -11.31 40.11 32.21
N ARG A 29 -11.96 38.94 32.22
CA ARG A 29 -11.78 37.91 33.26
C ARG A 29 -10.40 37.21 33.22
N ILE A 30 -9.87 37.00 32.02
CA ILE A 30 -8.53 36.45 31.83
C ILE A 30 -7.48 37.47 32.29
N ASP A 31 -7.66 38.75 31.96
CA ASP A 31 -6.76 39.84 32.41
C ASP A 31 -6.81 39.98 33.92
N ALA A 32 -7.98 39.92 34.56
CA ALA A 32 -8.12 39.94 36.00
C ALA A 32 -7.46 38.73 36.69
N LEU A 33 -7.48 37.56 36.03
CA LEU A 33 -6.78 36.34 36.46
C LEU A 33 -5.26 36.54 36.42
N GLN A 34 -4.73 37.25 35.43
CA GLN A 34 -3.29 37.53 35.32
C GLN A 34 -2.80 38.42 36.45
N GLU A 35 -3.60 39.35 36.92
CA GLU A 35 -3.21 40.26 38.03
C GLU A 35 -3.02 39.54 39.37
N VAL A 36 -3.72 38.42 39.57
CA VAL A 36 -3.69 37.66 40.83
C VAL A 36 -2.98 36.31 40.73
N CYS A 37 -2.67 35.85 39.52
CA CYS A 37 -2.08 34.55 39.26
C CYS A 37 -0.60 34.55 39.57
N THR A 38 -0.17 33.78 40.56
CA THR A 38 1.23 33.61 40.94
C THR A 38 1.96 32.52 40.16
N ILE A 39 1.23 31.79 39.31
CA ILE A 39 1.72 30.65 38.48
C ILE A 39 2.05 31.18 37.08
N GLN A 40 3.26 31.67 36.89
CA GLN A 40 3.69 32.38 35.69
C GLN A 40 3.48 31.60 34.40
N ASP A 41 3.81 30.28 34.35
CA ASP A 41 3.68 29.46 33.16
C ASP A 41 2.22 29.20 32.78
N PHE A 42 1.34 29.09 33.76
CA PHE A 42 -0.09 28.94 33.56
C PHE A 42 -0.71 30.19 32.92
N CYS A 43 -0.40 31.36 33.47
CA CYS A 43 -0.88 32.63 32.93
C CYS A 43 -0.29 32.90 31.54
N SER A 44 0.98 32.56 31.31
CA SER A 44 1.62 32.63 30.00
C SER A 44 0.85 31.80 28.96
N GLY A 45 0.55 30.54 29.27
CA GLY A 45 -0.20 29.66 28.37
C GLY A 45 -1.58 30.18 28.01
N LEU A 46 -2.33 30.66 29.02
CA LEU A 46 -3.66 31.23 28.83
C LEU A 46 -3.60 32.52 28.00
N THR A 47 -2.63 33.39 28.26
CA THR A 47 -2.43 34.65 27.51
C THR A 47 -2.08 34.35 26.03
N LYS A 48 -1.21 33.39 25.77
CA LYS A 48 -0.87 33.00 24.40
C LYS A 48 -2.09 32.41 23.68
N MET A 49 -2.84 31.56 24.35
CA MET A 49 -4.03 30.94 23.77
C MET A 49 -5.06 32.01 23.42
N THR A 50 -5.35 32.96 24.33
CA THR A 50 -6.31 34.05 24.08
C THR A 50 -5.81 35.09 23.09
N SER A 51 -4.50 35.44 23.10
CA SER A 51 -3.91 36.35 22.10
C SER A 51 -3.97 35.73 20.69
N GLY A 52 -3.81 34.43 20.56
CA GLY A 52 -3.99 33.71 19.29
C GLY A 52 -5.39 33.81 18.70
N LEU A 53 -6.40 34.13 19.52
CA LEU A 53 -7.77 34.35 19.09
C LEU A 53 -8.06 35.79 18.65
N GLN A 54 -7.22 36.77 18.99
CA GLN A 54 -7.50 38.17 18.74
C GLN A 54 -7.28 38.63 17.30
N SER A 55 -6.60 37.85 16.46
CA SER A 55 -6.35 38.21 15.06
C SER A 55 -7.60 37.97 14.20
N GLY A 56 -8.14 39.01 13.54
CA GLY A 56 -9.25 38.89 12.62
C GLY A 56 -10.63 38.66 13.25
N THR A 57 -11.60 38.29 12.44
CA THR A 57 -12.96 37.90 12.87
C THR A 57 -12.97 36.49 13.47
N ALA A 58 -14.00 36.14 14.25
CA ALA A 58 -14.15 34.79 14.77
C ALA A 58 -14.21 33.74 13.68
N GLN A 59 -14.83 34.04 12.54
CA GLN A 59 -14.89 33.16 11.37
C GLN A 59 -13.53 32.89 10.72
N GLU A 60 -12.67 33.92 10.66
CA GLU A 60 -11.30 33.77 10.15
C GLU A 60 -10.46 32.91 11.09
N VAL A 61 -10.53 33.20 12.40
CA VAL A 61 -9.86 32.40 13.43
C VAL A 61 -10.33 30.95 13.40
N PHE A 62 -11.64 30.72 13.32
CA PHE A 62 -12.23 29.39 13.19
C PHE A 62 -11.64 28.65 11.98
N SER A 63 -11.58 29.30 10.83
CA SER A 63 -11.05 28.69 9.60
C SER A 63 -9.58 28.28 9.74
N GLU A 64 -8.74 29.14 10.36
CA GLU A 64 -7.33 28.85 10.56
C GLU A 64 -7.12 27.72 11.58
N LEU A 65 -7.80 27.74 12.71
CA LEU A 65 -7.63 26.74 13.78
C LEU A 65 -8.09 25.35 13.34
N ARG A 66 -9.15 25.23 12.55
CA ARG A 66 -9.60 23.92 12.04
C ARG A 66 -8.63 23.31 11.03
N TYR A 67 -7.96 24.09 10.21
CA TYR A 67 -6.89 23.61 9.35
C TYR A 67 -5.69 23.12 10.18
N GLU A 68 -5.35 23.87 11.20
CA GLU A 68 -4.25 23.49 12.08
C GLU A 68 -4.59 22.26 12.94
N TYR A 69 -5.84 22.13 13.38
CA TYR A 69 -6.33 20.94 14.06
C TYR A 69 -6.18 19.70 13.17
N ALA A 70 -6.54 19.80 11.91
CA ALA A 70 -6.37 18.71 10.96
C ALA A 70 -4.90 18.33 10.74
N ASP A 71 -4.00 19.32 10.64
CA ASP A 71 -2.56 19.12 10.53
C ASP A 71 -1.99 18.42 11.77
N LEU A 72 -2.39 18.85 12.97
CA LEU A 72 -1.82 18.39 14.24
C LEU A 72 -2.39 17.03 14.71
N PHE A 73 -3.70 16.82 14.56
CA PHE A 73 -4.40 15.70 15.23
C PHE A 73 -5.06 14.71 14.28
N LEU A 74 -5.32 15.09 13.00
CA LEU A 74 -6.00 14.21 12.05
C LEU A 74 -5.08 13.67 10.95
N ASN A 75 -3.76 13.85 11.11
CA ASN A 75 -2.73 13.35 10.19
C ASN A 75 -2.78 13.96 8.77
N ALA A 76 -3.36 15.14 8.63
CA ALA A 76 -3.32 15.92 7.39
C ALA A 76 -1.94 16.56 7.15
N GLY A 77 -1.20 16.86 8.23
CA GLY A 77 0.17 17.40 8.20
C GLY A 77 1.26 16.32 8.27
N ASN A 78 2.51 16.73 8.10
CA ASN A 78 3.68 15.86 8.18
C ASN A 78 4.43 15.91 9.52
N ASN A 79 3.94 16.69 10.48
CA ASN A 79 4.47 16.78 11.84
C ASN A 79 3.33 16.71 12.86
N PRO A 80 2.62 15.60 12.96
CA PRO A 80 1.48 15.46 13.87
C PRO A 80 1.91 15.39 15.33
N ALA A 81 1.05 15.89 16.22
CA ALA A 81 1.13 15.67 17.66
C ALA A 81 0.09 14.61 18.04
N PHE A 82 0.52 13.37 18.25
CA PHE A 82 -0.39 12.27 18.55
C PHE A 82 -0.99 12.41 19.97
N PRO A 83 -2.31 12.54 20.14
CA PRO A 83 -2.93 12.77 21.44
C PRO A 83 -3.23 11.49 22.21
N TYR A 84 -2.32 10.49 22.18
CA TYR A 84 -2.51 9.15 22.77
C TYR A 84 -1.37 8.76 23.70
N GLU A 85 -1.71 8.27 24.90
CA GLU A 85 -0.72 7.76 25.86
C GLU A 85 0.14 6.64 25.22
N SER A 86 -0.47 5.73 24.48
CA SER A 86 0.21 4.62 23.78
C SER A 86 1.46 5.05 22.99
N CYS A 87 1.40 6.19 22.29
CA CYS A 87 2.49 6.67 21.45
C CYS A 87 3.73 7.08 22.26
N TYR A 88 3.54 7.59 23.45
CA TYR A 88 4.61 8.08 24.33
C TYR A 88 5.11 7.00 25.29
N ALA A 89 4.22 6.18 25.82
CA ALA A 89 4.57 5.04 26.67
C ALA A 89 5.46 4.03 25.94
N THR A 90 5.18 3.74 24.67
CA THR A 90 6.00 2.85 23.83
C THR A 90 7.16 3.54 23.14
N ARG A 91 7.16 4.88 23.08
CA ARG A 91 8.07 5.71 22.25
C ARG A 91 8.05 5.34 20.76
N GLU A 92 6.92 4.85 20.30
CA GLU A 92 6.65 4.47 18.92
C GLU A 92 5.31 5.07 18.48
N PRO A 93 5.14 5.45 17.21
CA PRO A 93 3.87 6.00 16.72
C PRO A 93 2.84 4.87 16.50
N LEU A 94 2.54 4.15 17.59
CA LEU A 94 1.56 3.05 17.64
C LEU A 94 0.50 3.33 18.69
N VAL A 95 -0.75 3.15 18.30
CA VAL A 95 -1.91 3.19 19.19
C VAL A 95 -2.38 1.79 19.59
N MET A 96 -3.42 1.67 20.43
CA MET A 96 -3.99 0.40 20.88
C MET A 96 -2.97 -0.50 21.61
N GLN A 97 -2.10 0.11 22.39
CA GLN A 97 -1.12 -0.58 23.21
C GLN A 97 -1.64 -0.78 24.66
N GLU A 98 -0.76 -1.16 25.57
CA GLU A 98 -1.08 -1.41 26.98
C GLU A 98 -1.85 -0.24 27.64
N PRO A 99 -1.54 1.06 27.40
CA PRO A 99 -2.31 2.16 27.98
C PRO A 99 -3.81 2.12 27.70
N VAL A 100 -4.24 1.69 26.50
CA VAL A 100 -5.68 1.50 26.20
C VAL A 100 -6.32 0.46 27.13
N VAL A 101 -5.62 -0.64 27.40
CA VAL A 101 -6.11 -1.69 28.29
C VAL A 101 -6.21 -1.18 29.73
N ALA A 102 -5.18 -0.44 30.18
CA ALA A 102 -5.16 0.16 31.51
C ALA A 102 -6.25 1.22 31.67
N MET A 103 -6.45 2.06 30.64
CA MET A 103 -7.50 3.08 30.65
C MET A 103 -8.90 2.47 30.72
N ARG A 104 -9.21 1.43 29.93
CA ARG A 104 -10.48 0.68 30.02
C ARG A 104 -10.70 0.07 31.38
N ALA A 105 -9.64 -0.48 31.97
CA ALA A 105 -9.74 -1.05 33.33
C ALA A 105 -10.03 0.03 34.38
N ALA A 106 -9.40 1.20 34.27
CA ALA A 106 -9.62 2.34 35.17
C ALA A 106 -11.07 2.89 35.05
N LEU A 107 -11.55 3.08 33.84
CA LEU A 107 -12.93 3.51 33.55
C LEU A 107 -13.94 2.51 34.14
N ASN A 108 -13.79 1.23 33.83
CA ASN A 108 -14.69 0.19 34.32
C ASN A 108 -14.69 0.09 35.87
N ALA A 109 -13.53 0.24 36.51
CA ALA A 109 -13.43 0.24 37.99
C ALA A 109 -14.17 1.41 38.64
N ALA A 110 -14.34 2.51 37.88
CA ALA A 110 -15.10 3.68 38.31
C ALA A 110 -16.60 3.64 37.93
N GLY A 111 -17.05 2.61 37.22
CA GLY A 111 -18.42 2.46 36.74
C GLY A 111 -18.79 3.32 35.54
N VAL A 112 -17.81 3.68 34.73
CA VAL A 112 -17.97 4.44 33.46
C VAL A 112 -17.24 3.77 32.32
N HIS A 113 -17.58 4.15 31.11
CA HIS A 113 -16.84 3.74 29.92
C HIS A 113 -16.78 4.88 28.89
N LYS A 114 -15.92 4.74 27.86
CA LYS A 114 -15.84 5.72 26.79
C LYS A 114 -17.19 5.85 26.07
N ASN A 115 -17.61 7.07 25.80
CA ASN A 115 -18.83 7.34 25.06
C ASN A 115 -18.75 6.69 23.65
N PRO A 116 -19.67 5.76 23.30
CA PRO A 116 -19.68 5.11 22.00
C PRO A 116 -19.77 6.07 20.79
N ASP A 117 -20.36 7.24 20.98
CA ASP A 117 -20.48 8.27 19.96
C ASP A 117 -19.18 9.07 19.75
N TYR A 118 -18.22 8.94 20.66
CA TYR A 118 -16.89 9.50 20.49
C TYR A 118 -16.00 8.51 19.73
N PHE A 119 -15.64 8.86 18.50
CA PHE A 119 -14.99 7.95 17.56
C PHE A 119 -13.51 7.67 17.85
N ASP A 120 -12.86 8.45 18.73
CA ASP A 120 -11.44 8.31 19.05
C ASP A 120 -11.18 7.24 20.14
N LEU A 121 -9.91 7.00 20.49
CA LEU A 121 -9.50 5.87 21.32
C LEU A 121 -9.63 6.16 22.82
N ASP A 122 -9.59 5.12 23.63
CA ASP A 122 -9.77 5.22 25.08
C ASP A 122 -8.62 5.98 25.77
N ASP A 123 -7.39 5.85 25.27
CA ASP A 123 -6.18 6.54 25.75
C ASP A 123 -5.91 7.89 25.04
N HIS A 124 -6.96 8.48 24.49
CA HIS A 124 -6.90 9.85 23.98
C HIS A 124 -6.91 10.85 25.12
N ILE A 125 -6.09 11.91 25.02
CA ILE A 125 -5.98 12.93 26.09
C ILE A 125 -7.33 13.50 26.54
N ALA A 126 -8.28 13.69 25.61
CA ALA A 126 -9.61 14.19 25.97
C ALA A 126 -10.39 13.21 26.85
N VAL A 127 -10.24 11.90 26.66
CA VAL A 127 -10.88 10.87 27.51
C VAL A 127 -10.23 10.83 28.89
N GLU A 128 -8.90 10.90 28.97
CA GLU A 128 -8.18 10.92 30.24
C GLU A 128 -8.49 12.18 31.06
N LEU A 129 -8.56 13.35 30.43
CA LEU A 129 -8.92 14.60 31.10
C LEU A 129 -10.37 14.59 31.58
N GLU A 130 -11.29 14.05 30.80
CA GLU A 130 -12.69 13.93 31.23
C GLU A 130 -12.86 12.93 32.37
N PHE A 131 -12.08 11.84 32.35
CA PHE A 131 -12.07 10.90 33.45
C PHE A 131 -11.47 11.53 34.72
N MET A 132 -10.45 12.37 34.58
CA MET A 132 -9.95 13.16 35.73
C MET A 132 -11.01 14.12 36.28
N ARG A 133 -11.83 14.75 35.44
CA ARG A 133 -12.98 15.55 35.88
C ARG A 133 -13.92 14.70 36.73
N TYR A 134 -14.31 13.54 36.21
CA TYR A 134 -15.21 12.60 36.88
C TYR A 134 -14.67 12.19 38.27
N LEU A 135 -13.38 11.85 38.35
CA LEU A 135 -12.74 11.48 39.61
C LEU A 135 -12.67 12.66 40.59
N ALA A 136 -12.32 13.86 40.11
CA ALA A 136 -12.23 15.06 40.94
C ALA A 136 -13.58 15.48 41.56
N GLU A 137 -14.68 15.38 40.82
CA GLU A 137 -16.02 15.64 41.30
C GLU A 137 -16.40 14.68 42.43
N ARG A 138 -16.02 13.41 42.34
CA ARG A 138 -16.27 12.40 43.38
C ARG A 138 -15.34 12.53 44.56
N ALA A 139 -14.08 12.90 44.32
CA ALA A 139 -13.09 13.12 45.36
C ALA A 139 -13.46 14.23 46.32
N ALA A 140 -14.29 15.19 45.92
CA ALA A 140 -14.85 16.22 46.78
C ALA A 140 -15.70 15.64 47.92
N TYR A 141 -16.21 14.42 47.81
CA TYR A 141 -17.10 13.77 48.76
C TYR A 141 -16.52 12.51 49.42
N ASN A 142 -15.38 11.98 48.92
CA ASN A 142 -14.84 10.70 49.36
C ASN A 142 -13.32 10.62 49.22
N ASN A 143 -12.60 10.32 50.31
CA ASN A 143 -11.14 10.17 50.33
C ASN A 143 -10.61 9.01 49.45
N GLU A 144 -11.38 7.94 49.27
CA GLU A 144 -10.98 6.83 48.38
C GLU A 144 -10.94 7.29 46.94
N ASP A 145 -11.89 8.09 46.49
CA ASP A 145 -11.91 8.63 45.16
C ASP A 145 -10.81 9.70 44.97
N GLN A 146 -10.40 10.39 46.01
CA GLN A 146 -9.22 11.28 45.99
C GLN A 146 -7.92 10.50 45.73
N GLU A 147 -7.73 9.34 46.36
CA GLU A 147 -6.57 8.49 46.12
C GLU A 147 -6.55 7.94 44.67
N LYS A 148 -7.75 7.56 44.14
CA LYS A 148 -7.90 7.15 42.75
C LYS A 148 -7.53 8.28 41.78
N GLN A 149 -7.98 9.50 42.02
CA GLN A 149 -7.64 10.70 41.24
C GLN A 149 -6.12 10.92 41.18
N PHE A 150 -5.45 10.89 42.33
CA PHE A 150 -4.02 11.10 42.40
C PHE A 150 -3.23 9.97 41.76
N THR A 151 -3.68 8.74 41.92
CA THR A 151 -3.08 7.57 41.30
C THR A 151 -3.18 7.65 39.78
N PHE A 152 -4.33 8.03 39.25
CA PHE A 152 -4.56 8.19 37.83
C PHE A 152 -3.73 9.34 37.24
N LEU A 153 -3.74 10.51 37.91
CA LEU A 153 -2.93 11.65 37.48
C LEU A 153 -1.44 11.29 37.34
N ARG A 154 -0.92 10.57 38.34
CA ARG A 154 0.49 10.19 38.40
C ARG A 154 0.86 9.11 37.41
N ASN A 155 0.04 8.08 37.28
CA ASN A 155 0.39 6.86 36.53
C ASN A 155 0.03 6.96 35.02
N HIS A 156 -0.95 7.78 34.67
CA HIS A 156 -1.39 8.01 33.31
C HIS A 156 -1.00 9.42 32.82
N LEU A 157 -1.78 10.44 33.08
CA LEU A 157 -1.62 11.76 32.51
C LEU A 157 -0.18 12.32 32.62
N MET A 158 0.41 12.33 33.82
CA MET A 158 1.76 12.90 33.99
C MET A 158 2.88 12.07 33.37
N GLY A 159 2.62 10.83 33.03
CA GLY A 159 3.61 9.93 32.43
C GLY A 159 3.98 10.31 31.01
N TRP A 160 3.09 10.98 30.28
CA TRP A 160 3.28 11.22 28.86
C TRP A 160 2.93 12.64 28.39
N THR A 161 2.03 13.36 29.08
CA THR A 161 1.53 14.66 28.63
C THR A 161 2.62 15.73 28.52
N VAL A 162 3.68 15.63 29.30
CA VAL A 162 4.84 16.57 29.21
C VAL A 162 5.49 16.45 27.82
N GLU A 163 5.74 15.24 27.34
CA GLU A 163 6.33 15.00 26.03
C GLU A 163 5.33 15.37 24.90
N PHE A 164 4.07 15.03 25.05
CA PHE A 164 3.00 15.43 24.14
C PHE A 164 2.91 16.95 23.99
N CYS A 165 2.85 17.69 25.09
CA CYS A 165 2.79 19.15 25.07
C CYS A 165 4.04 19.76 24.42
N ALA A 166 5.22 19.20 24.66
CA ALA A 166 6.45 19.66 24.00
C ALA A 166 6.39 19.43 22.47
N VAL A 167 5.90 18.28 22.03
CA VAL A 167 5.68 17.99 20.59
C VAL A 167 4.64 18.93 20.00
N LEU A 168 3.53 19.15 20.71
CA LEU A 168 2.46 20.05 20.25
C LEU A 168 2.96 21.49 20.12
N ALA A 169 3.69 22.01 21.13
CA ALA A 169 4.27 23.36 21.08
C ALA A 169 5.24 23.54 19.91
N SER A 170 6.03 22.50 19.61
CA SER A 170 6.97 22.51 18.48
C SER A 170 6.28 22.41 17.11
N ALA A 171 5.19 21.63 17.01
CA ALA A 171 4.46 21.40 15.76
C ALA A 171 3.47 22.53 15.44
N ALA A 172 2.91 23.17 16.47
CA ALA A 172 1.89 24.22 16.33
C ALA A 172 2.44 25.48 15.66
N LYS A 173 1.65 26.06 14.78
CA LYS A 173 1.93 27.32 14.08
C LYS A 173 1.29 28.51 14.79
N SER A 174 0.08 28.33 15.34
CA SER A 174 -0.66 29.37 16.06
C SER A 174 -0.23 29.48 17.51
N ASP A 175 -0.37 30.67 18.07
CA ASP A 175 -0.20 30.90 19.49
C ASP A 175 -1.30 30.23 20.32
N PHE A 176 -2.47 29.95 19.69
CA PHE A 176 -3.55 29.22 20.34
C PHE A 176 -3.12 27.82 20.79
N TYR A 177 -2.65 26.96 19.88
CA TYR A 177 -2.23 25.58 20.23
C TYR A 177 -0.93 25.55 21.02
N ARG A 178 -0.02 26.52 20.82
CA ARG A 178 1.14 26.68 21.69
C ARG A 178 0.73 27.02 23.12
N GLY A 179 -0.20 28.00 23.27
CA GLY A 179 -0.77 28.37 24.57
C GLY A 179 -1.54 27.23 25.22
N LEU A 180 -2.34 26.47 24.46
CA LEU A 180 -3.04 25.28 24.94
C LEU A 180 -2.07 24.23 25.50
N SER A 181 -0.93 24.00 24.85
CA SER A 181 0.08 23.05 25.33
C SER A 181 0.72 23.48 26.63
N GLU A 182 1.09 24.79 26.73
CA GLU A 182 1.66 25.37 27.96
C GLU A 182 0.65 25.36 29.11
N LEU A 183 -0.59 25.72 28.83
CA LEU A 183 -1.68 25.72 29.80
C LEU A 183 -1.94 24.30 30.35
N THR A 184 -2.03 23.29 29.47
CA THR A 184 -2.23 21.90 29.85
C THR A 184 -1.12 21.39 30.73
N MET A 185 0.14 21.61 30.32
CA MET A 185 1.31 21.16 31.06
C MET A 185 1.38 21.85 32.45
N SER A 186 1.19 23.16 32.50
CA SER A 186 1.24 23.91 33.74
C SER A 186 0.10 23.52 34.68
N TYR A 187 -1.11 23.34 34.16
CA TYR A 187 -2.25 22.90 34.97
C TYR A 187 -1.99 21.53 35.63
N LEU A 188 -1.63 20.53 34.84
CA LEU A 188 -1.38 19.17 35.32
C LEU A 188 -0.20 19.12 36.31
N PHE A 189 0.84 19.90 36.05
CA PHE A 189 1.99 20.00 36.93
C PHE A 189 1.59 20.60 38.32
N ASN A 190 0.76 21.64 38.33
CA ASN A 190 0.28 22.27 39.56
C ASN A 190 -0.70 21.36 40.29
N GLU A 191 -1.58 20.65 39.59
CA GLU A 191 -2.44 19.60 40.20
C GLU A 191 -1.60 18.55 40.92
N ARG A 192 -0.51 18.10 40.32
CA ARG A 192 0.42 17.16 40.94
C ARG A 192 1.09 17.76 42.20
N MET A 193 1.57 19.00 42.10
CA MET A 193 2.24 19.69 43.23
C MET A 193 1.25 19.92 44.39
N PHE A 194 0.02 20.31 44.06
CA PHE A 194 -1.05 20.46 45.05
C PHE A 194 -1.36 19.14 45.77
N SER A 195 -1.41 18.03 45.06
CA SER A 195 -1.59 16.70 45.63
C SER A 195 -0.51 16.33 46.63
N PHE A 196 0.73 16.75 46.38
CA PHE A 196 1.82 16.58 47.38
C PHE A 196 1.76 17.59 48.50
N SER A 197 1.26 18.82 48.30
CA SER A 197 1.24 19.88 49.27
C SER A 197 0.06 19.80 50.25
N MET A 198 -1.04 19.15 49.88
CA MET A 198 -2.12 18.79 50.85
C MET A 198 -1.60 17.96 52.04
N LEU A 199 -0.41 17.39 51.89
CA LEU A 199 0.31 16.72 52.99
C LEU A 199 1.22 17.66 53.78
N ALA A 200 1.46 18.94 53.33
CA ALA A 200 2.53 19.75 53.88
C ALA A 200 2.21 21.20 54.31
N ASP A 201 1.25 21.97 53.72
CA ASP A 201 1.01 23.37 54.15
C ASP A 201 -0.34 23.97 53.69
N GLN A 202 -1.12 24.54 54.64
CA GLN A 202 -2.43 25.17 54.40
C GLN A 202 -2.40 26.50 53.62
N ALA A 203 -1.32 27.28 53.66
CA ALA A 203 -1.27 28.58 53.03
C ALA A 203 -1.08 28.49 51.50
N THR A 204 -0.25 27.58 51.04
CA THR A 204 -0.07 27.28 49.60
C THR A 204 -1.35 26.69 48.97
N SER A 205 -2.07 25.86 49.73
CA SER A 205 -3.35 25.31 49.36
C SER A 205 -4.43 26.38 49.12
N HIS A 206 -4.48 27.42 49.95
CA HIS A 206 -5.49 28.48 49.83
C HIS A 206 -5.27 29.35 48.60
N ALA A 207 -4.01 29.74 48.29
CA ALA A 207 -3.68 30.51 47.09
C ALA A 207 -4.01 29.76 45.81
N TYR A 208 -3.72 28.46 45.78
CA TYR A 208 -4.01 27.63 44.61
C TYR A 208 -5.54 27.42 44.40
N VAL A 209 -6.28 27.15 45.45
CA VAL A 209 -7.75 27.06 45.41
C VAL A 209 -8.35 28.34 44.87
N THR A 210 -7.88 29.50 45.33
CA THR A 210 -8.39 30.82 44.87
C THR A 210 -8.14 31.01 43.38
N ILE A 211 -6.97 30.61 42.86
CA ILE A 211 -6.65 30.65 41.41
C ILE A 211 -7.59 29.73 40.65
N LEU A 212 -7.80 28.49 41.10
CA LEU A 212 -8.71 27.55 40.48
C LEU A 212 -10.16 28.01 40.47
N GLU A 213 -10.64 28.64 41.56
CA GLU A 213 -11.97 29.21 41.63
C GLU A 213 -12.17 30.36 40.64
N GLN A 214 -11.19 31.23 40.50
CA GLN A 214 -11.25 32.32 39.54
C GLN A 214 -11.17 31.85 38.08
N MET A 215 -10.40 30.81 37.83
CA MET A 215 -10.34 30.14 36.53
C MET A 215 -11.66 29.45 36.20
N ALA A 216 -12.18 28.71 37.14
CA ALA A 216 -13.47 28.08 37.00
C ALA A 216 -14.55 29.14 36.69
N ALA A 217 -14.51 30.29 37.32
CA ALA A 217 -15.41 31.39 37.04
C ALA A 217 -15.27 31.99 35.63
N ALA A 218 -14.08 32.00 35.06
CA ALA A 218 -13.87 32.41 33.66
C ALA A 218 -14.32 31.34 32.65
N VAL A 219 -14.00 30.08 32.89
CA VAL A 219 -14.33 28.95 32.02
C VAL A 219 -15.80 28.56 32.09
N ILE A 220 -16.47 28.67 33.26
CA ILE A 220 -17.90 28.41 33.42
C ILE A 220 -18.79 29.28 32.54
N THR A 221 -18.31 30.43 32.06
CA THR A 221 -19.05 31.27 31.13
C THR A 221 -19.09 30.72 29.70
N LEU A 222 -18.27 29.71 29.39
CA LEU A 222 -18.24 29.06 28.10
C LEU A 222 -19.32 27.95 28.06
N ASP A 223 -20.13 27.95 27.02
CA ASP A 223 -21.09 26.89 26.77
C ASP A 223 -20.38 25.70 26.10
N LEU A 224 -19.85 24.82 26.94
CA LEU A 224 -19.14 23.62 26.49
C LEU A 224 -20.08 22.49 26.06
N GLY A 225 -21.38 22.56 26.34
CA GLY A 225 -22.40 21.59 25.94
C GLY A 225 -22.19 20.16 26.49
N GLU A 226 -23.27 19.41 26.65
CA GLU A 226 -23.20 17.98 27.06
C GLU A 226 -22.63 17.09 25.94
N GLU A 227 -22.69 17.54 24.71
CA GLU A 227 -22.13 16.85 23.52
C GLU A 227 -20.60 16.65 23.58
N TYR A 228 -19.91 17.39 24.45
CA TYR A 228 -18.45 17.25 24.63
C TYR A 228 -18.05 16.17 25.65
N THR A 229 -18.99 15.40 26.16
CA THR A 229 -18.70 14.29 27.10
C THR A 229 -18.09 13.10 26.36
N THR A 230 -16.87 12.72 26.74
CA THR A 230 -16.15 11.57 26.16
C THR A 230 -16.35 10.28 26.93
N ILE A 231 -16.94 10.31 28.13
CA ILE A 231 -17.27 9.15 28.98
C ILE A 231 -18.74 9.17 29.37
N VAL A 232 -19.31 7.99 29.60
CA VAL A 232 -20.70 7.79 30.04
C VAL A 232 -20.78 6.74 31.15
N GLU A 233 -21.84 6.74 31.94
CA GLU A 233 -22.10 5.74 32.99
C GLU A 233 -22.32 4.34 32.41
N GLY A 234 -21.80 3.32 33.09
CA GLY A 234 -21.88 1.92 32.69
C GLY A 234 -20.52 1.22 32.72
N THR A 235 -20.55 -0.08 32.47
CA THR A 235 -19.33 -0.91 32.41
C THR A 235 -19.32 -1.74 31.15
N GLU A 236 -18.14 -1.87 30.52
CA GLU A 236 -17.93 -2.76 29.41
C GLU A 236 -17.50 -4.16 29.88
N VAL A 237 -17.95 -5.20 29.18
CA VAL A 237 -17.47 -6.57 29.43
C VAL A 237 -16.08 -6.75 28.84
N THR A 238 -15.08 -6.89 29.70
CA THR A 238 -13.69 -7.13 29.34
C THR A 238 -13.27 -8.59 29.53
N GLY A 239 -12.08 -8.95 29.07
CA GLY A 239 -11.52 -10.30 29.19
C GLY A 239 -11.91 -11.27 28.08
N LYS A 240 -12.62 -10.83 27.04
CA LYS A 240 -12.99 -11.66 25.89
C LYS A 240 -11.77 -11.94 25.00
N MET A 241 -11.36 -13.20 24.96
CA MET A 241 -10.33 -13.66 24.02
C MET A 241 -10.95 -14.45 22.88
N ARG A 242 -10.48 -14.21 21.66
CA ARG A 242 -10.87 -14.96 20.47
C ARG A 242 -9.68 -15.14 19.52
N SER A 243 -9.74 -16.17 18.70
CA SER A 243 -8.85 -16.37 17.56
C SER A 243 -9.66 -16.20 16.27
N VAL A 244 -9.12 -15.43 15.32
CA VAL A 244 -9.78 -15.13 14.06
C VAL A 244 -8.93 -15.67 12.93
N ASN A 245 -9.49 -16.61 12.15
CA ASN A 245 -8.86 -17.10 10.94
C ASN A 245 -9.16 -16.11 9.80
N THR A 246 -8.11 -15.58 9.22
CA THR A 246 -8.16 -14.61 8.13
C THR A 246 -7.00 -14.86 7.17
N HIS A 247 -6.70 -13.94 6.26
CA HIS A 247 -5.47 -13.99 5.49
C HIS A 247 -4.83 -12.60 5.37
N CYS A 248 -3.52 -12.61 5.21
CA CYS A 248 -2.72 -11.42 5.08
C CYS A 248 -2.97 -10.76 3.71
N TYR A 249 -3.28 -9.47 3.72
CA TYR A 249 -3.59 -8.69 2.52
C TYR A 249 -2.52 -7.64 2.17
N ILE A 250 -1.35 -7.72 2.78
CA ILE A 250 -0.26 -6.76 2.50
C ILE A 250 0.27 -6.93 1.07
N CYS A 251 0.29 -8.18 0.57
CA CYS A 251 0.76 -8.47 -0.79
C CYS A 251 -0.11 -9.55 -1.47
N LEU A 252 0.20 -9.85 -2.74
CA LEU A 252 -0.44 -10.93 -3.53
C LEU A 252 -0.27 -12.33 -2.94
N GLY A 253 0.52 -12.47 -1.88
CA GLY A 253 0.76 -13.75 -1.22
C GLY A 253 -0.47 -14.33 -0.55
N LEU A 254 -1.39 -13.52 -0.06
CA LEU A 254 -2.64 -13.93 0.59
C LEU A 254 -2.46 -15.10 1.56
N CYS A 255 -1.35 -15.11 2.31
CA CYS A 255 -1.04 -16.18 3.26
C CYS A 255 -2.10 -16.22 4.36
N GLY A 256 -2.60 -17.42 4.67
CA GLY A 256 -3.52 -17.63 5.78
C GLY A 256 -2.92 -17.17 7.10
N GLN A 257 -3.72 -16.49 7.89
CA GLN A 257 -3.31 -15.84 9.13
C GLN A 257 -4.30 -16.15 10.25
N GLU A 258 -3.78 -16.56 11.39
CA GLU A 258 -4.52 -16.63 12.64
C GLU A 258 -4.19 -15.42 13.50
N VAL A 259 -5.21 -14.61 13.84
CA VAL A 259 -5.09 -13.37 14.59
C VAL A 259 -5.67 -13.56 15.98
N LYS A 260 -4.88 -13.33 17.02
CA LYS A 260 -5.35 -13.34 18.40
C LYS A 260 -5.85 -11.97 18.80
N VAL A 261 -7.04 -11.93 19.37
CA VAL A 261 -7.72 -10.70 19.76
C VAL A 261 -8.18 -10.82 21.21
N LYS A 262 -7.91 -9.81 22.02
CA LYS A 262 -8.42 -9.63 23.37
C LYS A 262 -9.11 -8.28 23.46
N ASP A 263 -10.38 -8.26 23.84
CA ASP A 263 -11.18 -7.03 24.00
C ASP A 263 -11.09 -6.07 22.79
N ASP A 264 -11.24 -6.66 21.60
CA ASP A 264 -11.11 -5.98 20.30
C ASP A 264 -9.70 -5.39 20.01
N ILE A 265 -8.67 -5.83 20.72
CA ILE A 265 -7.26 -5.48 20.51
C ILE A 265 -6.52 -6.70 19.98
N ILE A 266 -5.82 -6.56 18.86
CA ILE A 266 -4.96 -7.60 18.29
C ILE A 266 -3.72 -7.76 19.15
N THR A 267 -3.49 -8.97 19.65
CA THR A 267 -2.34 -9.30 20.51
C THR A 267 -1.27 -10.11 19.79
N GLY A 268 -1.52 -10.55 18.56
CA GLY A 268 -0.53 -11.25 17.75
C GLY A 268 -1.11 -11.87 16.49
N CYS A 269 -0.20 -12.13 15.54
CA CYS A 269 -0.48 -12.73 14.23
C CYS A 269 0.46 -13.88 13.97
N LYS A 270 -0.04 -15.03 13.54
CA LYS A 270 0.77 -16.18 13.08
C LYS A 270 0.18 -16.80 11.81
N GLY A 271 0.95 -17.65 11.13
CA GLY A 271 0.48 -18.36 9.95
C GLY A 271 -0.60 -19.37 10.28
N LEU A 272 -1.66 -19.43 9.45
CA LEU A 272 -2.75 -20.40 9.57
C LEU A 272 -2.26 -21.77 9.05
N ALA A 273 -2.38 -22.80 9.90
CA ALA A 273 -1.91 -24.15 9.57
C ALA A 273 -2.66 -24.70 8.35
N GLY A 274 -1.93 -25.34 7.45
CA GLY A 274 -2.46 -25.98 6.25
C GLY A 274 -2.90 -25.04 5.13
N ASP A 275 -2.81 -23.73 5.33
CA ASP A 275 -3.18 -22.76 4.30
C ASP A 275 -2.44 -22.98 2.97
N PRO A 276 -3.14 -22.97 1.82
CA PRO A 276 -2.54 -23.27 0.52
C PRO A 276 -1.45 -22.30 0.06
N LYS A 277 -1.50 -21.05 0.52
CA LYS A 277 -0.53 -20.00 0.14
C LYS A 277 0.63 -19.85 1.12
N GLY A 278 0.33 -19.82 2.41
CA GLY A 278 1.31 -19.61 3.46
C GLY A 278 1.98 -20.91 3.90
N GLY A 279 1.28 -22.04 3.81
CA GLY A 279 1.76 -23.31 4.34
C GLY A 279 2.01 -23.26 5.85
N GLY A 280 1.18 -22.55 6.59
CA GLY A 280 1.33 -22.32 8.03
C GLY A 280 2.36 -21.24 8.42
N ARG A 281 2.83 -20.43 7.47
CA ARG A 281 3.89 -19.44 7.68
C ARG A 281 3.49 -18.03 7.20
N LEU A 282 4.06 -17.03 7.87
CA LEU A 282 4.03 -15.62 7.45
C LEU A 282 5.46 -15.13 7.21
N CYS A 283 5.62 -14.17 6.30
CA CYS A 283 6.84 -13.36 6.23
C CYS A 283 6.79 -12.25 7.30
N ILE A 284 7.88 -11.49 7.41
CA ILE A 284 7.97 -10.38 8.37
C ILE A 284 6.85 -9.35 8.21
N LYS A 285 6.39 -9.06 6.98
CA LYS A 285 5.26 -8.15 6.71
C LYS A 285 3.96 -8.67 7.33
N GLY A 286 3.62 -9.92 7.07
CA GLY A 286 2.39 -10.55 7.59
C GLY A 286 2.40 -10.71 9.10
N ALA A 287 3.54 -11.05 9.70
CA ALA A 287 3.67 -11.15 11.15
C ALA A 287 3.47 -9.81 11.87
N ASN A 288 3.86 -8.70 11.23
CA ASN A 288 3.75 -7.33 11.76
C ASN A 288 2.61 -6.52 11.13
N ALA A 289 1.66 -7.15 10.47
CA ALA A 289 0.61 -6.46 9.73
C ALA A 289 -0.30 -5.58 10.60
N HIS A 290 -0.53 -5.99 11.86
CA HIS A 290 -1.31 -5.23 12.84
C HIS A 290 -0.70 -3.86 13.15
N ASN A 291 0.61 -3.68 12.99
CA ASN A 291 1.25 -2.37 13.16
C ASN A 291 0.85 -1.35 12.06
N ASN A 292 0.41 -1.82 10.88
CA ASN A 292 -0.23 -0.92 9.92
C ASN A 292 -1.59 -0.44 10.44
N THR A 293 -2.37 -1.36 11.01
CA THR A 293 -3.69 -1.03 11.59
C THR A 293 -3.56 -0.08 12.77
N TYR A 294 -2.55 -0.28 13.61
CA TYR A 294 -2.30 0.50 14.81
C TYR A 294 -1.30 1.65 14.64
N SER A 295 -0.93 1.96 13.41
CA SER A 295 -0.09 3.13 13.12
C SER A 295 -0.83 4.41 13.52
N ALA A 296 -0.19 5.27 14.32
CA ALA A 296 -0.76 6.54 14.73
C ALA A 296 -0.97 7.53 13.56
N TYR A 297 -0.34 7.25 12.40
CA TYR A 297 -0.52 8.03 11.17
C TYR A 297 -1.79 7.68 10.38
N ARG A 298 -2.66 6.79 10.85
CA ARG A 298 -3.93 6.46 10.19
C ARG A 298 -4.81 7.69 9.99
N LEU A 299 -5.44 7.78 8.83
CA LEU A 299 -6.54 8.73 8.59
C LEU A 299 -7.71 8.39 9.50
N LYS A 300 -8.24 9.39 10.19
CA LYS A 300 -9.25 9.20 11.24
C LYS A 300 -10.67 9.55 10.80
N THR A 301 -10.80 10.51 9.91
CA THR A 301 -12.06 11.10 9.47
C THR A 301 -11.94 11.52 8.01
N PRO A 302 -13.05 11.70 7.27
CA PRO A 302 -13.00 12.35 5.97
C PRO A 302 -12.41 13.75 6.05
N LEU A 303 -11.60 14.10 5.04
CA LEU A 303 -10.98 15.41 4.91
C LEU A 303 -11.39 16.06 3.59
N ILE A 304 -11.56 17.37 3.61
CA ILE A 304 -11.80 18.21 2.42
C ILE A 304 -10.72 19.27 2.35
N LYS A 305 -10.13 19.43 1.17
CA LYS A 305 -9.16 20.49 0.91
C LYS A 305 -9.86 21.78 0.50
N GLU A 306 -9.58 22.85 1.21
CA GLU A 306 -10.03 24.22 0.93
C GLU A 306 -8.82 25.15 1.03
N ASN A 307 -8.66 26.04 0.07
CA ASN A 307 -7.53 26.98 0.01
C ASN A 307 -6.14 26.29 0.15
N GLY A 308 -6.01 25.08 -0.40
CA GLY A 308 -4.77 24.30 -0.34
C GLY A 308 -4.50 23.59 0.98
N ARG A 309 -5.39 23.65 1.97
CA ARG A 309 -5.26 23.03 3.30
C ARG A 309 -6.44 22.11 3.59
N PHE A 310 -6.20 21.04 4.32
CA PHE A 310 -7.24 20.11 4.73
C PHE A 310 -7.96 20.59 5.99
N ARG A 311 -9.26 20.29 6.04
CA ARG A 311 -10.08 20.36 7.25
C ARG A 311 -10.86 19.06 7.42
N LYS A 312 -11.31 18.80 8.63
CA LYS A 312 -12.27 17.74 8.95
C LYS A 312 -13.56 17.91 8.17
N ALA A 313 -14.16 16.82 7.75
CA ALA A 313 -15.48 16.80 7.14
C ALA A 313 -16.30 15.62 7.66
N SER A 314 -17.62 15.75 7.63
CA SER A 314 -18.49 14.58 7.82
C SER A 314 -18.46 13.69 6.59
N TRP A 315 -18.81 12.41 6.77
CA TRP A 315 -18.98 11.48 5.64
C TRP A 315 -20.00 11.99 4.62
N ASP A 316 -21.09 12.60 5.11
CA ASP A 316 -22.13 13.13 4.23
C ASP A 316 -21.61 14.30 3.36
N GLU A 317 -20.90 15.22 3.97
CA GLU A 317 -20.30 16.36 3.28
C GLU A 317 -19.26 15.93 2.24
N ALA A 318 -18.34 15.03 2.61
CA ALA A 318 -17.30 14.53 1.72
C ALA A 318 -17.88 13.74 0.54
N MET A 319 -18.87 12.87 0.82
CA MET A 319 -19.57 12.14 -0.23
C MET A 319 -20.38 13.05 -1.14
N LYS A 320 -21.08 14.06 -0.58
CA LYS A 320 -21.83 15.05 -1.36
C LYS A 320 -20.89 15.77 -2.33
N ARG A 321 -19.76 16.28 -1.85
CA ARG A 321 -18.77 16.97 -2.69
C ARG A 321 -18.23 16.06 -3.80
N THR A 322 -17.94 14.79 -3.48
CA THR A 322 -17.48 13.81 -4.47
C THR A 322 -18.53 13.57 -5.55
N ILE A 323 -19.78 13.31 -5.15
CA ILE A 323 -20.88 13.02 -6.08
C ILE A 323 -21.24 14.21 -6.98
N GLU A 324 -21.26 15.43 -6.43
CA GLU A 324 -21.52 16.64 -7.20
C GLU A 324 -20.49 16.81 -8.33
N ASN A 325 -19.22 16.59 -8.04
CA ASN A 325 -18.18 16.67 -9.06
C ASN A 325 -18.26 15.51 -10.08
N LEU A 326 -18.51 14.28 -9.64
CA LEU A 326 -18.68 13.16 -10.55
C LEU A 326 -19.90 13.33 -11.47
N LYS A 327 -21.00 13.95 -10.99
CA LYS A 327 -22.16 14.26 -11.83
C LYS A 327 -21.94 15.43 -12.81
N ARG A 328 -21.03 16.35 -12.48
CA ARG A 328 -20.69 17.51 -13.32
C ARG A 328 -19.74 17.16 -14.46
N ILE A 329 -18.82 16.23 -14.23
CA ILE A 329 -17.76 15.86 -15.18
C ILE A 329 -18.22 14.64 -15.99
N ASP A 330 -18.01 14.69 -17.32
CA ASP A 330 -18.32 13.56 -18.20
C ASP A 330 -17.56 12.29 -17.74
N PRO A 331 -18.22 11.15 -17.55
CA PRO A 331 -17.56 9.89 -17.18
C PRO A 331 -16.35 9.52 -18.04
N VAL A 332 -16.34 9.89 -19.33
CA VAL A 332 -15.20 9.63 -20.22
C VAL A 332 -13.96 10.48 -19.90
N GLN A 333 -14.12 11.52 -19.08
CA GLN A 333 -13.03 12.39 -18.61
C GLN A 333 -12.64 12.10 -17.16
N VAL A 334 -13.21 11.06 -16.53
CA VAL A 334 -12.86 10.63 -15.17
C VAL A 334 -11.92 9.44 -15.21
N GLY A 335 -10.78 9.55 -14.56
CA GLY A 335 -9.85 8.45 -14.33
C GLY A 335 -10.18 7.70 -13.05
N PHE A 336 -10.13 6.38 -13.09
CA PHE A 336 -10.19 5.54 -11.90
C PHE A 336 -8.90 4.76 -11.74
N HIS A 337 -8.11 5.15 -10.73
CA HIS A 337 -6.88 4.46 -10.36
C HIS A 337 -7.12 3.58 -9.15
N GLN A 338 -6.70 2.30 -9.23
CA GLN A 338 -6.82 1.38 -8.11
C GLN A 338 -5.51 0.63 -7.84
N GLY A 339 -5.23 0.43 -6.56
CA GLY A 339 -4.18 -0.48 -6.11
C GLY A 339 -4.57 -1.95 -6.30
N ASN A 340 -3.84 -2.85 -5.65
CA ASN A 340 -4.12 -4.28 -5.74
C ASN A 340 -5.07 -4.72 -4.64
N ASP A 341 -6.35 -4.68 -4.91
CA ASP A 341 -7.39 -5.24 -4.06
C ASP A 341 -8.08 -6.43 -4.75
N PHE A 342 -8.36 -7.50 -4.00
CA PHE A 342 -9.05 -8.68 -4.49
C PHE A 342 -10.58 -8.60 -4.36
N ASN A 343 -11.10 -7.52 -3.80
CA ASN A 343 -12.53 -7.24 -3.73
C ASN A 343 -13.04 -6.46 -4.96
N MET A 344 -12.47 -6.77 -6.12
CA MET A 344 -12.58 -6.00 -7.36
C MET A 344 -14.00 -5.84 -7.89
N TRP A 345 -14.93 -6.69 -7.52
CA TRP A 345 -16.27 -6.70 -8.13
C TRP A 345 -17.14 -5.52 -7.70
N CYS A 346 -17.00 -5.07 -6.44
CA CYS A 346 -17.79 -3.96 -5.93
C CYS A 346 -17.44 -2.65 -6.67
N TYR A 347 -16.23 -2.18 -6.52
CA TYR A 347 -15.84 -0.87 -7.07
C TYR A 347 -15.70 -0.87 -8.60
N GLU A 348 -15.22 -1.96 -9.22
CA GLU A 348 -15.16 -2.05 -10.68
C GLU A 348 -16.57 -2.01 -11.30
N ALA A 349 -17.54 -2.67 -10.66
CA ALA A 349 -18.92 -2.65 -11.11
C ALA A 349 -19.56 -1.25 -10.97
N VAL A 350 -19.30 -0.55 -9.85
CA VAL A 350 -19.76 0.84 -9.66
C VAL A 350 -19.18 1.76 -10.73
N MET A 351 -17.89 1.68 -10.99
CA MET A 351 -17.23 2.52 -11.99
C MET A 351 -17.66 2.17 -13.42
N ALA A 352 -17.98 0.90 -13.68
CA ALA A 352 -18.55 0.47 -14.96
C ALA A 352 -19.99 0.98 -15.15
N ALA A 353 -20.80 0.97 -14.08
CA ALA A 353 -22.15 1.54 -14.11
C ALA A 353 -22.12 3.06 -14.29
N TYR A 354 -21.17 3.75 -13.65
CA TYR A 354 -20.94 5.18 -13.83
C TYR A 354 -20.52 5.52 -15.26
N GLY A 355 -19.72 4.67 -15.92
CA GLY A 355 -19.42 4.77 -17.35
C GLY A 355 -18.00 5.17 -17.73
N THR A 356 -17.05 5.23 -16.78
CA THR A 356 -15.67 5.59 -17.14
C THR A 356 -14.93 4.46 -17.85
N PRO A 357 -14.32 4.73 -19.04
CA PRO A 357 -13.41 3.81 -19.70
C PRO A 357 -12.00 3.89 -19.13
N ASN A 358 -11.66 4.94 -18.39
CA ASN A 358 -10.30 5.28 -17.98
C ASN A 358 -9.94 4.60 -16.66
N LYS A 359 -9.89 3.26 -16.68
CA LYS A 359 -9.45 2.48 -15.54
C LYS A 359 -7.96 2.19 -15.64
N THR A 360 -7.23 2.39 -14.56
CA THR A 360 -5.85 1.95 -14.42
C THR A 360 -5.68 1.18 -13.12
N THR A 361 -4.83 0.18 -13.17
CA THR A 361 -4.49 -0.63 -12.01
C THR A 361 -2.98 -0.67 -11.84
N HIS A 362 -2.52 -1.08 -10.67
CA HIS A 362 -1.09 -1.35 -10.44
C HIS A 362 -0.48 -2.30 -11.48
N ARG A 363 -1.29 -3.09 -12.20
CA ARG A 363 -0.82 -4.07 -13.20
C ARG A 363 -0.07 -3.43 -14.36
N GLN A 364 -0.48 -2.24 -14.81
CA GLN A 364 0.25 -1.51 -15.85
C GLN A 364 1.68 -1.18 -15.43
N MET A 365 1.89 -0.86 -14.16
CA MET A 365 3.21 -0.55 -13.61
C MET A 365 3.98 -1.80 -13.15
N CYS A 366 3.36 -2.97 -13.11
CA CYS A 366 3.93 -4.18 -12.54
C CYS A 366 4.37 -5.18 -13.61
N ASP A 367 3.44 -6.00 -14.07
CA ASP A 367 3.70 -7.21 -14.84
C ASP A 367 2.92 -7.29 -16.16
N ASN A 368 2.38 -6.17 -16.63
CA ASN A 368 1.48 -6.20 -17.78
C ASN A 368 2.10 -6.82 -19.06
N PRO A 369 3.36 -6.54 -19.42
CA PRO A 369 3.99 -7.24 -20.53
C PRO A 369 4.06 -8.76 -20.35
N ALA A 370 4.43 -9.22 -19.13
CA ALA A 370 4.48 -10.64 -18.84
C ALA A 370 3.07 -11.28 -18.85
N ARG A 371 2.07 -10.59 -18.30
CA ARG A 371 0.67 -11.06 -18.34
C ARG A 371 0.13 -11.15 -19.75
N MET A 372 0.38 -10.16 -20.60
CA MET A 372 -0.09 -10.17 -21.99
C MET A 372 0.59 -11.26 -22.81
N ALA A 373 1.92 -11.44 -22.66
CA ALA A 373 2.62 -12.53 -23.31
C ALA A 373 2.07 -13.90 -22.86
N ASN A 374 2.00 -14.13 -21.54
CA ASN A 374 1.48 -15.38 -20.99
C ASN A 374 0.02 -15.62 -21.40
N GLU A 375 -0.86 -14.64 -21.29
CA GLU A 375 -2.27 -14.75 -21.63
C GLU A 375 -2.51 -15.07 -23.10
N LYS A 376 -1.77 -14.43 -24.00
CA LYS A 376 -2.01 -14.50 -25.44
C LYS A 376 -1.20 -15.61 -26.12
N ASN A 377 -0.08 -16.00 -25.54
CA ASN A 377 0.72 -17.10 -26.07
C ASN A 377 0.42 -18.43 -25.38
N TYR A 378 0.01 -18.41 -24.09
CA TYR A 378 -0.11 -19.62 -23.29
C TYR A 378 -1.50 -19.82 -22.62
N SER A 379 -2.39 -18.84 -22.64
CA SER A 379 -3.72 -18.89 -21.97
C SER A 379 -3.72 -18.73 -20.44
N GLU A 380 -2.55 -18.53 -19.82
CA GLU A 380 -2.45 -18.34 -18.38
C GLU A 380 -1.72 -17.03 -18.04
N LYS A 381 -2.35 -16.18 -17.25
CA LYS A 381 -1.79 -14.84 -16.91
C LYS A 381 -0.56 -14.91 -16.03
N ARG A 382 -0.52 -15.88 -15.12
CA ARG A 382 0.53 -16.02 -14.10
C ARG A 382 0.83 -17.50 -13.85
N PRO A 383 1.57 -18.15 -14.76
CA PRO A 383 1.93 -19.55 -14.60
C PRO A 383 2.83 -19.73 -13.36
N TRP A 384 2.47 -20.68 -12.52
CA TRP A 384 3.27 -21.08 -11.35
C TRP A 384 4.11 -22.31 -11.74
N ILE A 385 5.44 -22.24 -11.56
CA ILE A 385 6.29 -23.43 -11.70
C ILE A 385 6.00 -24.37 -10.53
N ASP A 386 5.77 -25.64 -10.82
CA ASP A 386 5.62 -26.70 -9.82
C ASP A 386 7.00 -27.06 -9.24
N TYR A 387 7.45 -26.25 -8.28
CA TYR A 387 8.76 -26.43 -7.66
C TYR A 387 8.93 -27.79 -6.97
N ALA A 388 7.84 -28.44 -6.53
CA ALA A 388 7.92 -29.72 -5.84
C ALA A 388 8.48 -30.83 -6.72
N ASN A 389 8.18 -30.81 -8.02
CA ASN A 389 8.59 -31.81 -9.00
C ASN A 389 9.67 -31.32 -9.99
N SER A 390 10.10 -30.06 -9.89
CA SER A 390 11.01 -29.45 -10.84
C SER A 390 12.45 -29.95 -10.66
N LYS A 391 13.12 -30.23 -11.78
CA LYS A 391 14.54 -30.61 -11.86
C LYS A 391 15.42 -29.44 -12.30
N PHE A 392 14.88 -28.51 -13.10
CA PHE A 392 15.57 -27.32 -13.56
C PHE A 392 14.66 -26.11 -13.51
N ILE A 393 15.07 -25.08 -12.78
CA ILE A 393 14.32 -23.86 -12.55
C ILE A 393 15.16 -22.69 -13.06
N LEU A 394 14.64 -21.94 -14.06
CA LEU A 394 15.30 -20.80 -14.68
C LEU A 394 14.48 -19.53 -14.44
N LEU A 395 14.97 -18.63 -13.60
CA LEU A 395 14.30 -17.42 -13.17
C LEU A 395 14.99 -16.17 -13.71
N PHE A 396 14.28 -15.38 -14.50
CA PHE A 396 14.76 -14.12 -15.05
C PHE A 396 14.13 -12.93 -14.31
N GLY A 397 14.93 -12.15 -13.59
CA GLY A 397 14.48 -10.97 -12.87
C GLY A 397 13.39 -11.27 -11.82
N ILE A 398 13.47 -12.43 -11.19
CA ILE A 398 12.56 -12.91 -10.14
C ILE A 398 13.31 -13.07 -8.82
N ASN A 399 12.78 -12.44 -7.76
CA ASN A 399 13.31 -12.58 -6.41
C ASN A 399 12.29 -13.25 -5.47
N GLU A 400 12.11 -14.56 -5.58
CA GLU A 400 11.09 -15.32 -4.83
C GLU A 400 11.23 -15.18 -3.32
N LEU A 401 12.46 -15.08 -2.81
CA LEU A 401 12.70 -15.03 -1.37
C LEU A 401 12.29 -13.70 -0.74
N ALA A 402 12.30 -12.60 -1.50
CA ALA A 402 11.91 -11.29 -1.01
C ALA A 402 10.51 -10.86 -1.46
N THR A 403 10.07 -11.31 -2.66
CA THR A 403 8.84 -10.81 -3.28
C THR A 403 7.78 -11.89 -3.48
N SER A 404 7.95 -13.06 -2.85
CA SER A 404 7.09 -14.20 -3.10
C SER A 404 5.62 -13.92 -2.85
N ALA A 405 4.82 -14.33 -3.78
CA ALA A 405 3.38 -14.47 -3.62
C ALA A 405 3.05 -15.79 -2.87
N GLY A 406 3.33 -15.82 -1.57
CA GLY A 406 3.04 -16.95 -0.69
C GLY A 406 4.25 -17.66 -0.11
N GLN A 407 4.29 -17.87 1.19
CA GLN A 407 5.43 -18.47 1.88
C GLN A 407 5.62 -19.97 1.59
N ARG A 408 4.55 -20.68 1.22
CA ARG A 408 4.64 -22.08 0.77
C ARG A 408 5.51 -22.19 -0.47
N LYS A 409 5.36 -21.28 -1.44
CA LYS A 409 6.18 -21.23 -2.66
C LYS A 409 7.66 -21.11 -2.37
N VAL A 410 8.05 -20.24 -1.43
CA VAL A 410 9.42 -20.09 -0.96
C VAL A 410 9.94 -21.39 -0.33
N THR A 411 9.10 -22.03 0.46
CA THR A 411 9.46 -23.31 1.10
C THR A 411 9.71 -24.41 0.07
N LEU A 412 8.83 -24.53 -0.93
CA LEU A 412 8.96 -25.53 -2.01
C LEU A 412 10.19 -25.28 -2.87
N LEU A 413 10.50 -24.02 -3.21
CA LEU A 413 11.71 -23.67 -3.95
C LEU A 413 12.97 -24.08 -3.18
N LYS A 414 13.05 -23.76 -1.87
CA LYS A 414 14.18 -24.18 -1.03
C LYS A 414 14.30 -25.70 -0.94
N GLN A 415 13.17 -26.40 -0.86
CA GLN A 415 13.17 -27.88 -0.86
C GLN A 415 13.62 -28.44 -2.20
N ALA A 416 13.16 -27.89 -3.34
CA ALA A 416 13.59 -28.32 -4.66
C ALA A 416 15.11 -28.25 -4.81
N VAL A 417 15.70 -27.10 -4.45
CA VAL A 417 17.17 -26.90 -4.49
C VAL A 417 17.88 -27.91 -3.57
N LYS A 418 17.37 -28.11 -2.35
CA LYS A 418 17.91 -29.10 -1.41
C LYS A 418 17.85 -30.53 -1.95
N ASN A 419 16.83 -30.84 -2.72
CA ASN A 419 16.61 -32.15 -3.34
C ASN A 419 17.36 -32.32 -4.67
N GLY A 420 18.21 -31.35 -5.06
CA GLY A 420 19.08 -31.45 -6.23
C GLY A 420 18.55 -30.81 -7.51
N ALA A 421 17.43 -30.11 -7.46
CA ALA A 421 16.99 -29.29 -8.59
C ALA A 421 18.01 -28.18 -8.87
N LYS A 422 18.37 -27.99 -10.13
CA LYS A 422 19.23 -26.87 -10.54
C LYS A 422 18.41 -25.59 -10.58
N LEU A 423 18.78 -24.62 -9.76
CA LEU A 423 18.21 -23.26 -9.78
C LEU A 423 19.20 -22.30 -10.43
N VAL A 424 18.84 -21.72 -11.55
CA VAL A 424 19.59 -20.66 -12.23
C VAL A 424 18.82 -19.35 -12.10
N VAL A 425 19.46 -18.32 -11.54
CA VAL A 425 18.90 -16.98 -11.41
C VAL A 425 19.65 -16.02 -12.33
N VAL A 426 18.94 -15.44 -13.26
CA VAL A 426 19.44 -14.44 -14.21
C VAL A 426 18.95 -13.07 -13.76
N ASP A 427 19.84 -12.26 -13.19
CA ASP A 427 19.52 -10.95 -12.62
C ASP A 427 20.80 -10.10 -12.55
N PRO A 428 20.80 -8.82 -12.90
CA PRO A 428 21.99 -7.96 -12.77
C PRO A 428 22.45 -7.79 -11.33
N ARG A 429 21.59 -8.04 -10.36
CA ARG A 429 21.86 -8.02 -8.91
C ARG A 429 21.83 -9.47 -8.36
N ARG A 430 22.79 -9.82 -7.54
CA ARG A 430 22.73 -11.05 -6.74
C ARG A 430 21.66 -10.89 -5.66
N CYS A 431 20.41 -11.10 -6.06
CA CYS A 431 19.25 -10.96 -5.19
C CYS A 431 19.17 -12.10 -4.15
N GLU A 432 18.23 -11.98 -3.21
CA GLU A 432 18.07 -12.97 -2.12
C GLU A 432 17.82 -14.40 -2.67
N THR A 433 17.10 -14.53 -3.78
CA THR A 433 16.92 -15.83 -4.45
C THR A 433 18.21 -16.36 -5.05
N ALA A 434 19.05 -15.48 -5.56
CA ALA A 434 20.36 -15.87 -6.10
C ALA A 434 21.33 -16.39 -5.01
N THR A 435 21.11 -16.06 -3.74
CA THR A 435 21.94 -16.60 -2.63
C THR A 435 21.76 -18.09 -2.39
N ILE A 436 20.62 -18.66 -2.82
CA ILE A 436 20.35 -20.11 -2.74
C ILE A 436 20.44 -20.80 -4.10
N ALA A 437 20.68 -20.04 -5.17
CA ALA A 437 20.77 -20.59 -6.52
C ALA A 437 22.02 -21.46 -6.72
N THR A 438 21.90 -22.46 -7.58
CA THR A 438 23.02 -23.25 -8.06
C THR A 438 23.97 -22.37 -8.90
N GLU A 439 23.39 -21.40 -9.62
CA GLU A 439 24.13 -20.49 -10.47
C GLU A 439 23.43 -19.13 -10.54
N TRP A 440 24.21 -18.04 -10.42
CA TRP A 440 23.76 -16.67 -10.65
C TRP A 440 24.45 -16.10 -11.90
N ILE A 441 23.66 -15.54 -12.80
CA ILE A 441 24.12 -14.94 -14.03
C ILE A 441 23.82 -13.44 -14.01
N ALA A 442 24.89 -12.64 -13.94
CA ALA A 442 24.81 -11.18 -13.95
C ALA A 442 24.61 -10.67 -15.38
N ILE A 443 23.38 -10.73 -15.89
CA ILE A 443 23.04 -10.28 -17.25
C ILE A 443 23.05 -8.75 -17.38
N LYS A 444 23.31 -8.22 -18.56
CA LYS A 444 23.11 -6.80 -18.88
C LYS A 444 21.59 -6.50 -18.85
N PRO A 445 21.14 -5.46 -18.12
CA PRO A 445 19.72 -5.15 -18.01
C PRO A 445 19.03 -4.95 -19.35
N GLY A 446 17.82 -5.53 -19.52
CA GLY A 446 17.01 -5.40 -20.73
C GLY A 446 17.39 -6.33 -21.87
N THR A 447 18.34 -7.24 -21.66
CA THR A 447 18.81 -8.16 -22.72
C THR A 447 18.43 -9.63 -22.49
N ASP A 448 17.53 -9.88 -21.55
CA ASP A 448 17.02 -11.20 -21.19
C ASP A 448 16.48 -11.97 -22.41
N GLY A 449 15.78 -11.25 -23.33
CA GLY A 449 15.26 -11.80 -24.57
C GLY A 449 16.35 -12.35 -25.50
N ALA A 450 17.49 -11.68 -25.59
CA ALA A 450 18.61 -12.15 -26.42
C ALA A 450 19.18 -13.48 -25.90
N MET A 451 19.38 -13.59 -24.58
CA MET A 451 19.83 -14.84 -23.96
C MET A 451 18.82 -15.98 -24.21
N ALA A 452 17.53 -15.70 -24.06
CA ALA A 452 16.49 -16.72 -24.30
C ALA A 452 16.44 -17.15 -25.77
N MET A 453 16.56 -16.20 -26.72
CA MET A 453 16.62 -16.53 -28.15
C MET A 453 17.83 -17.39 -28.48
N GLY A 454 19.01 -17.08 -27.93
CA GLY A 454 20.20 -17.92 -28.06
C GLY A 454 20.01 -19.35 -27.54
N MET A 455 19.32 -19.51 -26.42
CA MET A 455 18.95 -20.85 -25.90
C MET A 455 17.94 -21.56 -26.81
N CYS A 456 16.90 -20.84 -27.29
CA CYS A 456 15.92 -21.38 -28.25
C CYS A 456 16.58 -21.81 -29.55
N HIS A 457 17.54 -21.04 -30.03
CA HIS A 457 18.32 -21.38 -31.25
C HIS A 457 19.02 -22.73 -31.08
N VAL A 458 19.73 -22.96 -29.98
CA VAL A 458 20.40 -24.27 -29.73
C VAL A 458 19.37 -25.40 -29.71
N ILE A 459 18.27 -25.25 -28.99
CA ILE A 459 17.22 -26.27 -28.87
C ILE A 459 16.64 -26.61 -30.25
N VAL A 460 16.35 -25.59 -31.09
CA VAL A 460 15.78 -25.78 -32.42
C VAL A 460 16.80 -26.33 -33.42
N LYS A 461 18.02 -25.76 -33.47
CA LYS A 461 19.07 -26.12 -34.42
C LYS A 461 19.51 -27.57 -34.25
N GLU A 462 19.59 -28.04 -33.00
CA GLU A 462 20.01 -29.40 -32.66
C GLU A 462 18.82 -30.39 -32.56
N GLY A 463 17.58 -29.91 -32.76
CA GLY A 463 16.37 -30.76 -32.75
C GLY A 463 16.02 -31.34 -31.38
N LEU A 464 16.39 -30.62 -30.30
CA LEU A 464 16.19 -31.04 -28.92
C LEU A 464 14.75 -30.82 -28.41
N TYR A 465 13.93 -30.10 -29.15
CA TYR A 465 12.56 -29.74 -28.76
C TYR A 465 11.61 -30.96 -28.75
N ASP A 466 10.55 -30.92 -27.94
CA ASP A 466 9.50 -31.93 -27.89
C ASP A 466 8.67 -31.89 -29.18
N LYS A 467 8.95 -32.80 -30.09
CA LYS A 467 8.31 -32.89 -31.42
C LYS A 467 6.81 -33.13 -31.34
N GLU A 468 6.36 -34.00 -30.41
CA GLU A 468 4.95 -34.33 -30.24
C GLU A 468 4.16 -33.09 -29.74
N PHE A 469 4.70 -32.39 -28.73
CA PHE A 469 4.08 -31.19 -28.21
C PHE A 469 4.04 -30.08 -29.26
N VAL A 470 5.15 -29.84 -29.94
CA VAL A 470 5.28 -28.79 -30.96
C VAL A 470 4.30 -29.03 -32.11
N GLU A 471 4.18 -30.22 -32.60
CA GLU A 471 3.28 -30.57 -33.72
C GLU A 471 1.81 -30.48 -33.33
N ASN A 472 1.43 -31.04 -32.19
CA ASN A 472 0.00 -31.15 -31.82
C ASN A 472 -0.55 -29.94 -31.08
N TRP A 473 0.27 -29.26 -30.26
CA TRP A 473 -0.21 -28.27 -29.27
C TRP A 473 0.31 -26.85 -29.51
N THR A 474 1.06 -26.60 -30.59
CA THR A 474 1.58 -25.26 -30.87
C THR A 474 1.07 -24.65 -32.19
N TYR A 475 1.17 -23.32 -32.28
CA TYR A 475 0.89 -22.54 -33.48
C TYR A 475 2.04 -21.61 -33.77
N GLY A 476 2.44 -21.51 -35.06
CA GLY A 476 3.45 -20.58 -35.52
C GLY A 476 4.90 -21.03 -35.34
N PHE A 477 5.16 -22.31 -35.06
CA PHE A 477 6.50 -22.85 -34.87
C PHE A 477 7.40 -22.65 -36.10
N ASP A 478 6.90 -22.91 -37.31
CA ASP A 478 7.68 -22.77 -38.56
C ASP A 478 8.18 -21.31 -38.77
N ALA A 479 7.34 -20.33 -38.44
CA ALA A 479 7.71 -18.93 -38.50
C ALA A 479 8.78 -18.58 -37.46
N PHE A 480 8.60 -19.08 -36.22
CA PHE A 480 9.57 -18.91 -35.16
C PHE A 480 10.93 -19.57 -35.49
N GLN A 481 10.91 -20.80 -36.02
CA GLN A 481 12.12 -21.49 -36.48
C GLN A 481 12.85 -20.69 -37.54
N LYS A 482 12.15 -20.14 -38.55
CA LYS A 482 12.75 -19.28 -39.57
C LYS A 482 13.42 -18.04 -38.98
N ARG A 483 12.77 -17.41 -37.98
CA ARG A 483 13.31 -16.26 -37.24
C ARG A 483 14.59 -16.65 -36.49
N LEU A 484 14.60 -17.75 -35.76
CA LEU A 484 15.76 -18.22 -35.02
C LEU A 484 16.96 -18.51 -35.91
N LEU A 485 16.70 -19.13 -37.06
CA LEU A 485 17.75 -19.54 -38.02
C LEU A 485 18.14 -18.40 -38.97
N GLY A 486 17.63 -17.18 -38.82
CA GLY A 486 17.93 -16.03 -39.68
C GLY A 486 17.40 -16.13 -41.09
N LEU A 487 16.46 -17.03 -41.40
CA LEU A 487 15.94 -17.23 -42.74
C LEU A 487 14.94 -16.14 -43.16
N GLU A 488 14.50 -15.32 -42.24
CA GLU A 488 13.54 -14.23 -42.43
C GLU A 488 14.27 -12.88 -42.68
N ASP A 489 15.25 -12.58 -41.86
CA ASP A 489 15.91 -11.25 -41.80
C ASP A 489 17.44 -11.29 -41.93
N GLY A 490 18.00 -12.48 -42.10
CA GLY A 490 19.46 -12.66 -42.25
C GLY A 490 20.23 -12.68 -40.93
N ILE A 491 19.55 -12.61 -39.81
CA ILE A 491 20.15 -12.58 -38.47
C ILE A 491 19.88 -13.91 -37.74
N GLU A 492 20.87 -14.80 -37.75
CA GLU A 492 20.79 -16.05 -36.99
C GLU A 492 21.01 -15.75 -35.50
N ARG A 493 20.02 -16.14 -34.61
CA ARG A 493 20.02 -15.85 -33.17
C ARG A 493 20.91 -16.84 -32.42
N THR A 494 22.18 -16.95 -32.83
CA THR A 494 23.13 -17.90 -32.22
C THR A 494 23.48 -17.53 -30.75
N PRO A 495 24.06 -18.46 -29.98
CA PRO A 495 24.61 -18.12 -28.66
C PRO A 495 25.69 -17.02 -28.72
N GLU A 496 26.47 -16.93 -29.80
CA GLU A 496 27.48 -15.90 -30.03
C GLU A 496 26.83 -14.53 -30.21
N TRP A 497 25.80 -14.42 -31.08
CA TRP A 497 24.99 -13.22 -31.26
C TRP A 497 24.39 -12.79 -29.89
N ALA A 498 23.80 -13.71 -29.14
CA ALA A 498 23.23 -13.39 -27.84
C ALA A 498 24.28 -12.91 -26.82
N ALA A 499 25.49 -13.52 -26.84
CA ALA A 499 26.60 -13.17 -25.95
C ALA A 499 27.08 -11.72 -26.13
N GLU A 500 27.17 -11.24 -27.37
CA GLU A 500 27.52 -9.86 -27.66
C GLU A 500 26.52 -8.86 -27.09
N ILE A 501 25.26 -9.20 -27.12
CA ILE A 501 24.17 -8.34 -26.61
C ILE A 501 24.07 -8.37 -25.08
N CYS A 502 24.02 -9.57 -24.50
CA CYS A 502 23.67 -9.74 -23.07
C CYS A 502 24.88 -9.81 -22.14
N GLY A 503 26.09 -9.97 -22.71
CA GLY A 503 27.33 -10.09 -21.94
C GLY A 503 27.42 -11.34 -21.09
N VAL A 504 26.72 -12.42 -21.50
CA VAL A 504 26.83 -13.79 -20.98
C VAL A 504 27.53 -14.63 -22.04
N SER A 505 28.50 -15.44 -21.66
CA SER A 505 29.29 -16.21 -22.67
C SER A 505 28.42 -17.17 -23.49
N ALA A 506 28.71 -17.32 -24.76
CA ALA A 506 28.05 -18.25 -25.67
C ALA A 506 28.11 -19.71 -25.17
N GLU A 507 29.20 -20.09 -24.51
CA GLU A 507 29.36 -21.40 -23.87
C GLU A 507 28.33 -21.60 -22.76
N THR A 508 28.14 -20.59 -21.89
CA THR A 508 27.13 -20.63 -20.82
C THR A 508 25.72 -20.75 -21.39
N ILE A 509 25.37 -19.95 -22.42
CA ILE A 509 24.05 -20.00 -23.07
C ILE A 509 23.79 -21.39 -23.65
N ARG A 510 24.76 -21.96 -24.36
CA ARG A 510 24.68 -23.31 -24.98
C ARG A 510 24.52 -24.40 -23.92
N ARG A 511 25.34 -24.37 -22.87
CA ARG A 511 25.27 -25.30 -21.76
C ARG A 511 23.90 -25.28 -21.07
N LEU A 512 23.37 -24.08 -20.77
CA LEU A 512 22.07 -23.94 -20.14
C LEU A 512 20.91 -24.42 -21.01
N ALA A 513 21.01 -24.25 -22.33
CA ALA A 513 20.04 -24.78 -23.29
C ALA A 513 19.99 -26.31 -23.25
N HIS A 514 21.15 -26.98 -23.26
CA HIS A 514 21.25 -28.42 -23.16
C HIS A 514 20.73 -28.95 -21.81
N GLU A 515 21.12 -28.30 -20.70
CA GLU A 515 20.69 -28.70 -19.35
C GLU A 515 19.18 -28.55 -19.15
N PHE A 516 18.60 -27.45 -19.70
CA PHE A 516 17.16 -27.21 -19.68
C PHE A 516 16.41 -28.29 -20.49
N ALA A 517 16.90 -28.58 -21.69
CA ALA A 517 16.32 -29.60 -22.56
C ALA A 517 16.43 -31.01 -21.92
N ALA A 518 17.54 -31.33 -21.30
CA ALA A 518 17.73 -32.61 -20.61
C ALA A 518 16.83 -32.82 -19.39
N ALA A 519 16.40 -31.73 -18.75
CA ALA A 519 15.52 -31.78 -17.58
C ALA A 519 14.01 -31.81 -17.96
N ALA A 520 13.67 -31.42 -19.19
CA ALA A 520 12.28 -31.37 -19.63
C ALA A 520 11.59 -32.75 -19.59
N PRO A 521 10.26 -32.80 -19.37
CA PRO A 521 9.35 -31.65 -19.13
C PRO A 521 9.35 -31.13 -17.68
N ALA A 522 10.16 -31.71 -16.77
CA ALA A 522 10.27 -31.28 -15.38
C ALA A 522 11.17 -30.03 -15.23
N ALA A 523 10.99 -29.07 -16.12
CA ALA A 523 11.74 -27.82 -16.15
C ALA A 523 10.81 -26.63 -16.34
N GLY A 524 11.20 -25.47 -15.83
CA GLY A 524 10.42 -24.25 -16.00
C GLY A 524 11.27 -22.99 -16.11
N ALA A 525 11.02 -22.19 -17.16
CA ALA A 525 11.52 -20.84 -17.29
C ALA A 525 10.42 -19.85 -16.96
N ASN A 526 10.71 -18.84 -16.14
CA ASN A 526 9.75 -17.81 -15.76
C ASN A 526 10.42 -16.43 -15.63
N SER A 527 9.62 -15.38 -15.81
CA SER A 527 10.04 -13.99 -15.65
C SER A 527 9.01 -13.20 -14.83
N TRP A 528 9.44 -12.08 -14.28
CA TRP A 528 8.57 -11.16 -13.55
C TRP A 528 8.95 -9.71 -13.85
N THR A 529 8.70 -8.81 -12.88
CA THR A 529 8.93 -7.38 -13.03
C THR A 529 10.37 -6.99 -13.37
N GLY A 530 11.35 -7.86 -13.11
CA GLY A 530 12.74 -7.66 -13.53
C GLY A 530 12.87 -7.49 -15.03
N VAL A 531 12.13 -8.29 -15.80
CA VAL A 531 12.07 -8.21 -17.26
C VAL A 531 10.96 -7.28 -17.74
N ALA A 532 9.76 -7.35 -17.10
CA ALA A 532 8.54 -6.74 -17.65
C ALA A 532 8.43 -5.21 -17.52
N GLN A 533 9.27 -4.53 -16.73
CA GLN A 533 9.13 -3.10 -16.43
C GLN A 533 10.02 -2.19 -17.30
N GLY A 534 10.32 -2.58 -18.51
CA GLY A 534 10.98 -1.78 -19.54
C GLY A 534 10.03 -1.36 -20.66
N ALA A 535 10.53 -0.56 -21.59
CA ALA A 535 9.73 0.00 -22.67
C ALA A 535 9.38 -1.03 -23.78
N ASN A 536 10.27 -1.98 -24.12
CA ASN A 536 10.10 -2.95 -25.20
C ASN A 536 10.24 -4.40 -24.73
N THR A 537 9.49 -4.79 -23.69
CA THR A 537 9.73 -6.04 -22.99
C THR A 537 8.76 -7.18 -23.31
N LEU A 538 7.73 -6.93 -24.13
CA LEU A 538 6.78 -7.98 -24.53
C LEU A 538 7.47 -9.14 -25.25
N HIS A 539 8.29 -8.82 -26.28
CA HIS A 539 9.03 -9.83 -27.05
C HIS A 539 10.04 -10.61 -26.20
N ALA A 540 10.71 -9.95 -25.25
CA ALA A 540 11.61 -10.62 -24.33
C ALA A 540 10.89 -11.68 -23.47
N VAL A 541 9.70 -11.35 -22.95
CA VAL A 541 8.89 -12.33 -22.19
C VAL A 541 8.41 -13.46 -23.12
N GLN A 542 8.00 -13.16 -24.35
CA GLN A 542 7.64 -14.19 -25.33
C GLN A 542 8.80 -15.15 -25.59
N ALA A 543 10.04 -14.65 -25.75
CA ALA A 543 11.25 -15.47 -25.93
C ALA A 543 11.52 -16.38 -24.71
N LEU A 544 11.30 -15.89 -23.50
CA LEU A 544 11.49 -16.66 -22.27
C LEU A 544 10.46 -17.81 -22.14
N ILE A 545 9.18 -17.53 -22.43
CA ILE A 545 8.15 -18.58 -22.36
C ILE A 545 8.24 -19.56 -23.54
N ALA A 546 8.88 -19.16 -24.68
CA ALA A 546 9.12 -20.04 -25.80
C ALA A 546 10.02 -21.24 -25.43
N LEU A 547 10.92 -21.10 -24.45
CA LEU A 547 11.67 -22.21 -23.89
C LEU A 547 10.75 -23.31 -23.36
N ASN A 548 9.70 -22.94 -22.60
CA ASN A 548 8.72 -23.90 -22.09
C ASN A 548 7.91 -24.53 -23.23
N GLY A 549 7.56 -23.73 -24.25
CA GLY A 549 6.79 -24.18 -25.43
C GLY A 549 7.57 -25.15 -26.31
N LEU A 550 8.87 -24.94 -26.51
CA LEU A 550 9.73 -25.86 -27.26
C LEU A 550 9.85 -27.20 -26.55
N MET A 551 9.87 -27.20 -25.22
CA MET A 551 10.17 -28.39 -24.41
C MET A 551 8.93 -29.09 -23.83
N GLY A 552 7.69 -28.69 -24.20
CA GLY A 552 6.47 -29.29 -23.68
C GLY A 552 6.29 -29.21 -22.15
N CYS A 553 6.92 -28.20 -21.53
CA CYS A 553 6.93 -28.08 -20.06
C CYS A 553 5.59 -27.59 -19.48
N PHE A 554 4.68 -27.07 -20.29
CA PHE A 554 3.43 -26.51 -19.81
C PHE A 554 2.52 -27.54 -19.20
N ASP A 555 2.02 -27.24 -18.00
CA ASP A 555 1.12 -28.07 -17.22
C ASP A 555 1.64 -29.49 -16.94
N ALA A 556 2.96 -29.65 -17.08
CA ALA A 556 3.68 -30.90 -16.75
C ALA A 556 4.15 -30.84 -15.29
N PRO A 557 4.33 -32.02 -14.62
CA PRO A 557 4.99 -32.04 -13.30
C PRO A 557 6.37 -31.37 -13.37
N GLY A 558 6.60 -30.37 -12.52
CA GLY A 558 7.83 -29.57 -12.47
C GLY A 558 7.90 -28.39 -13.43
N GLY A 559 6.94 -28.26 -14.33
CA GLY A 559 6.80 -27.14 -15.25
C GLY A 559 5.82 -26.05 -14.80
N PRO A 560 5.59 -25.00 -15.62
CA PRO A 560 4.59 -23.97 -15.35
C PRO A 560 3.17 -24.49 -15.59
N GLY A 561 2.30 -24.38 -14.55
CA GLY A 561 0.95 -24.92 -14.56
C GLY A 561 -0.10 -24.03 -15.21
N LEU A 562 -1.16 -24.64 -15.71
CA LEU A 562 -2.43 -24.01 -16.08
C LEU A 562 -3.33 -23.83 -14.85
N ILE A 563 -4.20 -22.84 -14.89
CA ILE A 563 -5.14 -22.52 -13.82
C ILE A 563 -6.01 -23.71 -13.45
N SER A 564 -6.27 -23.89 -12.17
CA SER A 564 -7.19 -24.89 -11.65
C SER A 564 -8.64 -24.40 -11.67
N LYS A 565 -9.59 -25.36 -11.62
CA LYS A 565 -11.02 -25.10 -11.60
C LYS A 565 -11.44 -24.51 -10.25
N PHE A 566 -12.05 -23.34 -10.27
CA PHE A 566 -12.78 -22.80 -9.13
C PHE A 566 -13.87 -21.83 -9.62
N LYS A 567 -14.90 -21.67 -8.81
CA LYS A 567 -16.00 -20.76 -9.15
C LYS A 567 -16.51 -20.11 -7.88
N LEU A 568 -16.45 -18.78 -7.83
CA LEU A 568 -17.17 -17.99 -6.85
C LEU A 568 -18.43 -17.42 -7.51
N ALA A 569 -19.55 -17.44 -6.79
CA ALA A 569 -20.78 -16.87 -7.31
C ALA A 569 -20.63 -15.35 -7.51
N SER A 570 -21.26 -14.84 -8.56
CA SER A 570 -21.42 -13.39 -8.69
C SER A 570 -22.25 -12.88 -7.51
N PRO A 571 -21.89 -11.73 -6.89
CA PRO A 571 -22.67 -11.21 -5.78
C PRO A 571 -24.11 -10.82 -6.16
N TRP A 572 -24.39 -10.67 -7.44
CA TRP A 572 -25.77 -10.38 -7.92
C TRP A 572 -26.64 -11.62 -8.10
N GLY A 573 -26.09 -12.84 -8.15
CA GLY A 573 -26.88 -14.05 -8.38
C GLY A 573 -27.64 -14.07 -9.71
N SER A 574 -28.69 -14.92 -9.78
CA SER A 574 -29.63 -15.00 -10.92
C SER A 574 -30.85 -14.09 -10.76
N ASP A 575 -31.17 -13.76 -9.53
CA ASP A 575 -32.42 -13.16 -9.05
C ASP A 575 -32.27 -11.66 -8.68
N GLN A 576 -31.08 -11.12 -8.79
CA GLN A 576 -30.83 -9.69 -8.58
C GLN A 576 -30.46 -8.99 -9.90
N PRO A 577 -30.89 -7.74 -10.10
CA PRO A 577 -30.54 -6.98 -11.29
C PRO A 577 -29.03 -6.75 -11.32
N LYS A 578 -28.40 -7.07 -12.44
CA LYS A 578 -26.97 -6.81 -12.65
C LYS A 578 -26.76 -5.33 -12.98
N PRO A 579 -25.70 -4.71 -12.46
CA PRO A 579 -25.39 -3.33 -12.79
C PRO A 579 -25.13 -3.17 -14.30
N PRO A 580 -25.58 -2.06 -14.90
CA PRO A 580 -25.27 -1.77 -16.29
C PRO A 580 -23.77 -1.57 -16.47
N ASN A 581 -23.27 -1.91 -17.66
CA ASN A 581 -21.94 -1.51 -18.08
C ASN A 581 -22.04 -0.38 -19.10
N ASN A 582 -21.95 0.86 -18.60
CA ASN A 582 -22.02 2.09 -19.39
C ASN A 582 -20.64 2.51 -19.90
N THR A 583 -19.59 1.73 -19.66
CA THR A 583 -18.23 2.03 -20.08
C THR A 583 -18.18 2.22 -21.61
N ALA A 584 -17.71 3.38 -22.04
CA ALA A 584 -17.51 3.66 -23.45
C ALA A 584 -16.51 2.65 -24.07
N LYS A 585 -16.83 2.14 -25.24
CA LYS A 585 -15.92 1.26 -25.97
C LYS A 585 -14.75 2.10 -26.53
N VAL A 586 -13.59 1.96 -25.91
CA VAL A 586 -12.36 2.55 -26.40
C VAL A 586 -11.85 1.72 -27.59
N LYS A 587 -11.70 2.35 -28.77
CA LYS A 587 -11.03 1.72 -29.90
C LYS A 587 -9.53 1.75 -29.63
N LEU A 588 -8.88 0.59 -29.78
CA LEU A 588 -7.42 0.50 -29.76
C LEU A 588 -6.87 1.22 -30.98
N ASP A 589 -5.91 2.11 -30.78
CA ASP A 589 -5.11 2.63 -31.88
C ASP A 589 -4.24 1.51 -32.45
N LYS A 590 -3.96 1.55 -33.76
CA LYS A 590 -3.05 0.58 -34.40
C LYS A 590 -1.69 0.60 -33.68
N GLY A 591 -1.23 -0.58 -33.31
CA GLY A 591 0.01 -0.74 -32.58
C GLY A 591 -0.09 -0.71 -31.06
N HIS A 592 -1.30 -0.60 -30.49
CA HIS A 592 -1.54 -0.73 -29.06
C HIS A 592 -2.37 -1.98 -28.79
N LEU A 593 -1.91 -2.81 -27.88
CA LEU A 593 -2.67 -3.98 -27.38
C LEU A 593 -3.38 -3.69 -26.05
N TRP A 594 -3.21 -2.51 -25.51
CA TRP A 594 -3.82 -2.06 -24.26
C TRP A 594 -4.87 -0.97 -24.50
N SER A 595 -6.04 -1.14 -23.92
CA SER A 595 -7.12 -0.13 -23.89
C SER A 595 -7.27 0.44 -22.48
N GLY A 596 -7.55 1.71 -22.36
CA GLY A 596 -7.76 2.42 -21.10
C GLY A 596 -6.68 3.47 -20.82
N TRP A 597 -6.74 4.02 -19.63
CA TRP A 597 -5.81 5.04 -19.18
C TRP A 597 -4.38 4.49 -19.03
N ILE A 598 -3.41 5.19 -19.61
CA ILE A 598 -1.97 4.87 -19.54
C ILE A 598 -1.32 5.82 -18.54
N PRO A 599 -0.90 5.34 -17.34
CA PRO A 599 -0.31 6.20 -16.30
C PRO A 599 0.91 6.99 -16.77
N GLY A 600 1.74 6.42 -17.66
CA GLY A 600 2.88 7.10 -18.24
C GLY A 600 2.54 8.32 -19.08
N TYR A 601 1.30 8.48 -19.52
CA TYR A 601 0.80 9.63 -20.28
C TYR A 601 -0.13 10.55 -19.48
N PHE A 602 -0.16 10.42 -18.18
CA PHE A 602 -1.16 11.10 -17.34
C PHE A 602 -1.13 12.62 -17.51
N GLU A 603 0.03 13.25 -17.40
CA GLU A 603 0.15 14.71 -17.58
C GLU A 603 -0.29 15.14 -18.98
N LYS A 604 0.14 14.40 -20.01
CA LYS A 604 -0.27 14.63 -21.40
C LYS A 604 -1.78 14.53 -21.60
N ASP A 605 -2.44 13.54 -20.97
CA ASP A 605 -3.88 13.33 -21.10
C ASP A 605 -4.68 14.41 -20.34
N VAL A 606 -4.17 14.91 -19.21
CA VAL A 606 -4.74 16.04 -18.49
C VAL A 606 -4.58 17.34 -19.30
N ASP A 607 -3.40 17.62 -19.81
CA ASP A 607 -3.12 18.81 -20.64
C ASP A 607 -3.98 18.84 -21.93
N ALA A 608 -4.28 17.67 -22.48
CA ALA A 608 -5.19 17.53 -23.63
C ALA A 608 -6.69 17.58 -23.26
N GLY A 609 -7.03 17.72 -21.98
CA GLY A 609 -8.42 17.74 -21.50
C GLY A 609 -9.12 16.38 -21.59
N LYS A 610 -8.41 15.29 -21.83
CA LYS A 610 -8.97 13.94 -21.83
C LYS A 610 -9.31 13.44 -20.44
N LEU A 611 -8.56 13.88 -19.43
CA LEU A 611 -8.82 13.62 -18.03
C LEU A 611 -9.00 14.95 -17.29
N LYS A 612 -10.07 15.05 -16.52
CA LYS A 612 -10.43 16.23 -15.72
C LYS A 612 -10.63 15.88 -14.24
N ALA A 613 -10.90 14.63 -13.94
CA ALA A 613 -11.03 14.18 -12.57
C ALA A 613 -10.38 12.80 -12.36
N MET A 614 -10.03 12.51 -11.10
CA MET A 614 -9.51 11.22 -10.68
C MET A 614 -10.18 10.75 -9.39
N LEU A 615 -10.60 9.50 -9.39
CA LEU A 615 -10.89 8.75 -8.18
C LEU A 615 -9.75 7.74 -7.97
N CYS A 616 -9.05 7.83 -6.84
CA CYS A 616 -7.93 6.97 -6.49
C CYS A 616 -8.30 6.11 -5.28
N TYR A 617 -8.28 4.78 -5.45
CA TYR A 617 -8.52 3.84 -4.38
C TYR A 617 -7.29 2.97 -4.12
N PHE A 618 -6.85 2.92 -2.86
CA PHE A 618 -5.75 2.06 -2.42
C PHE A 618 -4.52 2.17 -3.33
N GLY A 619 -4.18 3.38 -3.74
CA GLY A 619 -3.11 3.64 -4.70
C GLY A 619 -2.32 4.91 -4.41
N ASN A 620 -1.04 4.88 -4.76
CA ASN A 620 -0.15 6.04 -4.66
C ASN A 620 0.55 6.31 -5.99
N PRO A 621 -0.19 6.76 -7.04
CA PRO A 621 0.37 6.97 -8.38
C PRO A 621 1.55 7.93 -8.41
N VAL A 622 1.62 8.94 -7.55
CA VAL A 622 2.78 9.83 -7.41
C VAL A 622 4.07 9.05 -7.15
N MET A 623 3.99 7.99 -6.34
CA MET A 623 5.14 7.16 -5.97
C MET A 623 5.31 5.90 -6.83
N SER A 624 4.34 5.55 -7.68
CA SER A 624 4.31 4.24 -8.33
C SER A 624 4.07 4.23 -9.83
N SER A 625 3.62 5.36 -10.43
CA SER A 625 3.08 5.32 -11.80
C SER A 625 3.99 5.94 -12.89
N GLY A 626 5.21 6.26 -12.60
CA GLY A 626 6.16 6.88 -13.53
C GLY A 626 6.91 8.05 -12.93
N ASN A 627 7.23 9.07 -13.74
CA ASN A 627 7.94 10.26 -13.28
C ASN A 627 7.14 11.02 -12.21
N GLU A 628 7.65 11.08 -10.97
CA GLU A 628 6.96 11.66 -9.82
C GLU A 628 6.56 13.12 -10.05
N PRO A 629 7.44 14.03 -10.52
CA PRO A 629 7.05 15.42 -10.79
C PRO A 629 5.95 15.56 -11.84
N SER A 630 5.94 14.73 -12.87
CA SER A 630 4.92 14.76 -13.93
C SER A 630 3.55 14.31 -13.40
N ILE A 631 3.51 13.21 -12.63
CA ILE A 631 2.27 12.71 -12.02
C ILE A 631 1.69 13.73 -11.02
N ARG A 632 2.56 14.37 -10.23
CA ARG A 632 2.15 15.42 -9.29
C ARG A 632 1.48 16.58 -10.02
N ARG A 633 2.13 17.15 -11.04
CA ARG A 633 1.56 18.24 -11.86
C ARG A 633 0.25 17.84 -12.53
N ALA A 634 0.13 16.60 -12.98
CA ALA A 634 -1.11 16.10 -13.57
C ALA A 634 -2.27 16.15 -12.57
N ILE A 635 -2.06 15.67 -11.33
CA ILE A 635 -3.12 15.67 -10.30
C ILE A 635 -3.47 17.11 -9.89
N GLU A 636 -2.48 18.00 -9.74
CA GLU A 636 -2.69 19.41 -9.38
C GLU A 636 -3.49 20.20 -10.43
N LYS A 637 -3.47 19.77 -11.69
CA LYS A 637 -4.23 20.37 -12.80
C LYS A 637 -5.66 19.83 -12.94
N LEU A 638 -6.02 18.74 -12.25
CA LEU A 638 -7.38 18.19 -12.33
C LEU A 638 -8.42 19.16 -11.75
N GLU A 639 -9.60 19.14 -12.33
CA GLU A 639 -10.77 19.89 -11.81
C GLU A 639 -11.30 19.30 -10.50
N PHE A 640 -11.06 18.01 -10.28
CA PHE A 640 -11.47 17.29 -9.07
C PHE A 640 -10.66 16.00 -8.87
N SER A 641 -10.31 15.73 -7.63
CA SER A 641 -9.66 14.48 -7.23
C SER A 641 -10.14 14.00 -5.85
N CYS A 642 -10.33 12.68 -5.74
CA CYS A 642 -10.71 12.03 -4.48
C CYS A 642 -9.83 10.81 -4.24
N SER A 643 -9.29 10.71 -3.01
CA SER A 643 -8.52 9.56 -2.55
C SER A 643 -9.30 8.78 -1.49
N ILE A 644 -9.30 7.45 -1.62
CA ILE A 644 -9.82 6.50 -0.62
C ILE A 644 -8.62 5.69 -0.15
N ASP A 645 -8.14 5.95 1.05
CA ASP A 645 -6.90 5.36 1.58
C ASP A 645 -6.92 5.27 3.12
N CYS A 646 -6.02 4.47 3.66
CA CYS A 646 -5.81 4.35 5.11
C CYS A 646 -4.87 5.43 5.67
N PHE A 647 -4.05 6.03 4.81
CA PHE A 647 -2.95 6.94 5.19
C PHE A 647 -2.89 8.17 4.29
N MET A 648 -2.34 9.26 4.83
CA MET A 648 -1.94 10.40 4.02
C MET A 648 -0.69 9.99 3.21
N SER A 649 -0.83 9.94 1.89
CA SER A 649 0.24 9.59 0.94
C SER A 649 0.62 10.79 0.08
N ASN A 650 1.71 10.66 -0.71
CA ASN A 650 2.12 11.70 -1.66
C ASN A 650 1.06 11.98 -2.73
N THR A 651 0.14 11.05 -2.97
CA THR A 651 -1.03 11.24 -3.84
C THR A 651 -2.20 11.84 -3.08
N THR A 652 -2.51 11.29 -1.90
CA THR A 652 -3.65 11.71 -1.07
C THR A 652 -3.55 13.19 -0.70
N GLU A 653 -2.36 13.70 -0.43
CA GLU A 653 -2.11 15.11 -0.12
C GLU A 653 -2.53 16.07 -1.24
N LEU A 654 -2.58 15.60 -2.48
CA LEU A 654 -2.95 16.43 -3.65
C LEU A 654 -4.45 16.45 -3.88
N CYS A 655 -5.20 15.47 -3.35
CA CYS A 655 -6.63 15.31 -3.62
C CYS A 655 -7.49 16.34 -2.88
N ASP A 656 -8.66 16.66 -3.48
CA ASP A 656 -9.65 17.61 -2.92
C ASP A 656 -10.46 16.98 -1.79
N VAL A 657 -10.70 15.68 -1.88
CA VAL A 657 -11.45 14.90 -0.89
C VAL A 657 -10.66 13.65 -0.53
N VAL A 658 -10.59 13.35 0.78
CA VAL A 658 -9.97 12.15 1.32
C VAL A 658 -10.99 11.39 2.15
N LEU A 659 -11.17 10.11 1.83
CA LEU A 659 -12.10 9.20 2.53
C LEU A 659 -11.29 8.11 3.24
N PRO A 660 -11.41 7.97 4.58
CA PRO A 660 -10.64 6.97 5.32
C PRO A 660 -11.18 5.56 5.09
N ASP A 661 -10.31 4.66 4.59
CA ASP A 661 -10.60 3.24 4.39
C ASP A 661 -10.21 2.40 5.62
N CYS A 662 -10.84 1.25 5.76
CA CYS A 662 -10.45 0.21 6.69
C CYS A 662 -9.19 -0.51 6.23
N THR A 663 -8.30 -0.87 7.17
CA THR A 663 -7.29 -1.89 6.87
C THR A 663 -7.96 -3.26 6.69
N TYR A 664 -7.24 -4.24 6.13
CA TYR A 664 -7.83 -5.55 5.89
C TYR A 664 -8.22 -6.30 7.18
N LEU A 665 -7.68 -5.91 8.35
CA LEU A 665 -8.04 -6.49 9.65
C LEU A 665 -9.33 -5.90 10.24
N GLU A 666 -9.87 -4.86 9.62
CA GLU A 666 -11.08 -4.13 10.03
C GLU A 666 -12.28 -4.37 9.09
N GLN A 667 -12.11 -5.09 7.98
CA GLN A 667 -13.17 -5.39 7.01
C GLN A 667 -13.12 -6.85 6.57
N SER A 668 -14.25 -7.37 6.07
CA SER A 668 -14.36 -8.77 5.68
C SER A 668 -14.50 -8.94 4.17
N ARG A 669 -13.99 -10.08 3.64
CA ARG A 669 -14.06 -10.40 2.21
C ARG A 669 -13.89 -11.89 1.93
N VAL A 670 -14.45 -12.38 0.85
CA VAL A 670 -14.16 -13.71 0.29
C VAL A 670 -13.21 -13.55 -0.88
N VAL A 671 -12.20 -14.37 -0.92
CA VAL A 671 -11.18 -14.39 -1.97
C VAL A 671 -11.06 -15.77 -2.56
N THR A 672 -10.97 -15.84 -3.87
CA THR A 672 -10.58 -17.06 -4.57
C THR A 672 -9.21 -16.84 -5.20
N ASP A 673 -8.37 -17.83 -5.11
CA ASP A 673 -7.08 -17.83 -5.77
C ASP A 673 -6.63 -19.26 -6.07
N TRP A 674 -5.53 -19.40 -6.77
CA TRP A 674 -4.92 -20.67 -7.08
C TRP A 674 -3.40 -20.52 -7.07
N MET A 675 -2.71 -21.62 -6.85
CA MET A 675 -1.27 -21.74 -7.03
C MET A 675 -0.97 -23.15 -7.53
N TYR A 676 -1.00 -24.12 -6.64
CA TYR A 676 -0.96 -25.54 -6.96
C TYR A 676 -2.36 -26.17 -6.85
N GLU A 677 -3.15 -25.67 -5.93
CA GLU A 677 -4.56 -25.99 -5.74
C GLU A 677 -5.44 -24.75 -5.99
N ALA A 678 -6.69 -24.93 -6.35
CA ALA A 678 -7.68 -23.87 -6.33
C ALA A 678 -8.38 -23.87 -4.98
N PHE A 679 -8.64 -22.69 -4.42
CA PHE A 679 -9.22 -22.55 -3.09
C PHE A 679 -10.04 -21.26 -2.93
N ILE A 680 -10.97 -21.29 -1.97
CA ILE A 680 -11.69 -20.15 -1.43
C ILE A 680 -11.09 -19.82 -0.06
N SER A 681 -10.83 -18.57 0.20
CA SER A 681 -10.23 -18.06 1.44
C SER A 681 -11.10 -16.95 2.02
N LEU A 682 -11.15 -16.85 3.36
CA LEU A 682 -11.90 -15.81 4.04
C LEU A 682 -10.94 -14.78 4.67
N GLY A 683 -11.01 -13.54 4.20
CA GLY A 683 -10.47 -12.38 4.89
C GLY A 683 -11.48 -11.88 5.91
N GLN A 684 -11.45 -12.45 7.12
CA GLN A 684 -12.36 -12.07 8.19
C GLN A 684 -11.81 -10.88 8.96
N LYS A 685 -12.66 -9.88 9.25
CA LYS A 685 -12.24 -8.78 10.14
C LYS A 685 -11.87 -9.31 11.51
N ALA A 686 -10.74 -8.87 12.03
CA ALA A 686 -10.26 -9.23 13.35
C ALA A 686 -10.80 -8.28 14.43
N ILE A 687 -10.93 -6.99 14.10
CA ILE A 687 -11.43 -5.94 14.99
C ILE A 687 -12.48 -5.10 14.29
N ASN A 688 -13.22 -4.31 15.05
CA ASN A 688 -14.11 -3.30 14.48
C ASN A 688 -13.30 -2.17 13.80
N PRO A 689 -13.88 -1.48 12.80
CA PRO A 689 -13.23 -0.31 12.21
C PRO A 689 -12.82 0.72 13.26
N MET A 690 -11.56 1.15 13.19
CA MET A 690 -11.05 2.21 14.04
C MET A 690 -11.46 3.57 13.48
N TYR A 691 -11.68 4.52 14.38
CA TYR A 691 -12.06 5.90 14.04
C TYR A 691 -13.35 5.93 13.19
N GLN A 692 -13.39 6.77 12.17
CA GLN A 692 -14.49 6.87 11.22
C GLN A 692 -14.22 6.11 9.91
N SER A 693 -13.27 5.16 9.89
CA SER A 693 -12.99 4.35 8.71
C SER A 693 -14.19 3.50 8.30
N ARG A 694 -14.39 3.32 7.00
CA ARG A 694 -15.47 2.48 6.43
C ARG A 694 -14.89 1.44 5.50
N SER A 695 -15.57 0.29 5.40
CA SER A 695 -15.18 -0.74 4.44
C SER A 695 -15.42 -0.30 3.01
N ILE A 696 -14.67 -0.89 2.08
CA ILE A 696 -14.76 -0.58 0.66
C ILE A 696 -16.15 -0.90 0.08
N VAL A 697 -16.81 -1.96 0.56
CA VAL A 697 -18.18 -2.30 0.17
C VAL A 697 -19.14 -1.19 0.59
N SER A 698 -19.02 -0.70 1.82
CA SER A 698 -19.84 0.40 2.33
C SER A 698 -19.63 1.69 1.53
N ILE A 699 -18.37 2.07 1.26
CA ILE A 699 -18.03 3.30 0.54
C ILE A 699 -18.59 3.26 -0.90
N PHE A 700 -18.33 2.19 -1.65
CA PHE A 700 -18.76 2.12 -3.05
C PHE A 700 -20.26 1.84 -3.20
N SER A 701 -20.90 1.15 -2.27
CA SER A 701 -22.37 1.02 -2.26
C SER A 701 -23.05 2.36 -2.00
N GLU A 702 -22.50 3.21 -1.14
CA GLU A 702 -23.01 4.56 -0.94
C GLU A 702 -22.76 5.46 -2.16
N LEU A 703 -21.59 5.40 -2.78
CA LEU A 703 -21.31 6.07 -4.05
C LEU A 703 -22.33 5.67 -5.12
N ALA A 704 -22.58 4.37 -5.29
CA ALA A 704 -23.53 3.85 -6.26
C ALA A 704 -24.95 4.38 -5.99
N ARG A 705 -25.42 4.36 -4.73
CA ARG A 705 -26.73 4.92 -4.37
C ARG A 705 -26.86 6.39 -4.71
N ARG A 706 -25.89 7.21 -4.37
CA ARG A 706 -25.88 8.65 -4.63
C ARG A 706 -25.72 9.00 -6.12
N LEU A 707 -25.09 8.11 -6.90
CA LEU A 707 -25.01 8.22 -8.36
C LEU A 707 -26.28 7.72 -9.09
N GLY A 708 -27.23 7.12 -8.39
CA GLY A 708 -28.48 6.62 -8.96
C GLY A 708 -28.47 5.12 -9.32
N PHE A 709 -27.47 4.37 -8.88
CA PHE A 709 -27.32 2.92 -9.14
C PHE A 709 -27.62 2.04 -7.93
N GLY A 710 -28.28 2.57 -6.90
CA GLY A 710 -28.47 1.90 -5.61
C GLY A 710 -29.21 0.55 -5.70
N GLU A 711 -30.11 0.38 -6.66
CA GLU A 711 -30.82 -0.89 -6.88
C GLU A 711 -29.90 -2.08 -7.20
N TYR A 712 -28.73 -1.80 -7.79
CA TYR A 712 -27.71 -2.79 -8.13
C TYR A 712 -26.72 -3.08 -7.01
N PHE A 713 -26.73 -2.28 -5.96
CA PHE A 713 -25.77 -2.35 -4.83
C PHE A 713 -26.52 -2.28 -3.50
N PRO A 714 -27.37 -3.29 -3.20
CA PRO A 714 -28.28 -3.26 -2.07
C PRO A 714 -27.60 -3.52 -0.71
N TRP A 715 -26.37 -4.02 -0.75
CA TRP A 715 -25.66 -4.46 0.47
C TRP A 715 -25.42 -3.32 1.45
N LYS A 716 -25.73 -3.58 2.71
CA LYS A 716 -25.53 -2.66 3.83
C LYS A 716 -24.24 -2.96 4.60
N SER A 717 -23.68 -4.16 4.41
CA SER A 717 -22.49 -4.62 5.12
C SER A 717 -21.66 -5.55 4.25
N ASP A 718 -20.41 -5.77 4.66
CA ASP A 718 -19.51 -6.77 4.06
C ASP A 718 -20.11 -8.19 4.18
N GLU A 719 -20.82 -8.46 5.29
CA GLU A 719 -21.45 -9.77 5.53
C GLU A 719 -22.50 -10.09 4.47
N GLU A 720 -23.45 -9.18 4.21
CA GLU A 720 -24.46 -9.37 3.18
C GLU A 720 -23.83 -9.57 1.79
N TYR A 721 -22.74 -8.86 1.51
CA TYR A 721 -21.99 -8.99 0.26
C TYR A 721 -21.35 -10.38 0.15
N MET A 722 -20.68 -10.85 1.21
CA MET A 722 -20.02 -12.17 1.26
C MET A 722 -21.04 -13.31 1.19
N GLU A 723 -22.18 -13.22 1.88
CA GLU A 723 -23.25 -14.22 1.81
C GLU A 723 -23.73 -14.43 0.38
N ASN A 724 -23.86 -13.33 -0.38
CA ASN A 724 -24.20 -13.42 -1.79
C ASN A 724 -23.10 -14.08 -2.64
N GLN A 725 -21.82 -13.82 -2.33
CA GLN A 725 -20.69 -14.46 -3.03
C GLN A 725 -20.58 -15.96 -2.71
N MET A 726 -20.91 -16.35 -1.47
CA MET A 726 -20.82 -17.74 -1.02
C MET A 726 -22.06 -18.59 -1.41
N ARG A 727 -23.07 -17.98 -2.03
CA ARG A 727 -24.24 -18.68 -2.51
C ARG A 727 -23.86 -19.82 -3.45
N ASN A 728 -24.37 -21.02 -3.19
CA ASN A 728 -24.10 -22.22 -3.96
C ASN A 728 -22.64 -22.72 -3.95
N GLN A 729 -21.88 -22.37 -2.91
CA GLN A 729 -20.59 -22.99 -2.66
C GLN A 729 -20.76 -24.29 -1.86
N GLU A 730 -19.78 -25.19 -1.96
CA GLU A 730 -19.74 -26.45 -1.25
C GLU A 730 -19.55 -26.29 0.27
N ILE A 731 -19.03 -25.15 0.68
CA ILE A 731 -18.80 -24.76 2.07
C ILE A 731 -19.65 -23.54 2.43
N SER A 732 -20.27 -23.55 3.59
CA SER A 732 -20.97 -22.38 4.12
C SER A 732 -20.01 -21.29 4.61
N LEU A 733 -20.49 -20.04 4.69
CA LEU A 733 -19.70 -18.94 5.23
C LEU A 733 -19.30 -19.21 6.70
N ASP A 734 -20.18 -19.80 7.50
CA ASP A 734 -19.91 -20.12 8.90
C ASP A 734 -18.85 -21.21 9.08
N GLU A 735 -18.83 -22.20 8.21
CA GLU A 735 -17.76 -23.21 8.19
C GLU A 735 -16.44 -22.58 7.72
N LEU A 736 -16.49 -21.77 6.67
CA LEU A 736 -15.31 -21.07 6.18
C LEU A 736 -14.70 -20.13 7.24
N ARG A 737 -15.51 -19.48 8.08
CA ARG A 737 -15.04 -18.69 9.24
C ARG A 737 -14.22 -19.52 10.22
N LYS A 738 -14.61 -20.78 10.46
CA LYS A 738 -13.91 -21.66 11.40
C LYS A 738 -12.56 -22.14 10.86
N VAL A 739 -12.51 -22.45 9.55
CA VAL A 739 -11.31 -23.04 8.93
C VAL A 739 -10.40 -21.99 8.25
N GLY A 740 -10.97 -20.88 7.75
CA GLY A 740 -10.28 -19.78 7.09
C GLY A 740 -10.05 -19.98 5.58
N TYR A 741 -10.05 -21.22 5.09
CA TYR A 741 -9.92 -21.55 3.67
C TYR A 741 -10.59 -22.87 3.34
N HIS A 742 -10.89 -23.09 2.07
CA HIS A 742 -11.41 -24.36 1.52
C HIS A 742 -10.77 -24.65 0.17
N VAL A 743 -10.10 -25.79 0.05
CA VAL A 743 -9.51 -26.24 -1.22
C VAL A 743 -10.61 -26.86 -2.08
N THR A 744 -10.91 -26.23 -3.20
CA THR A 744 -11.97 -26.67 -4.12
C THR A 744 -11.48 -27.71 -5.10
N HIS A 745 -10.25 -27.58 -5.59
CA HIS A 745 -9.63 -28.52 -6.52
C HIS A 745 -8.14 -28.70 -6.21
N GLN A 746 -7.70 -29.92 -6.25
CA GLN A 746 -6.29 -30.29 -6.13
C GLN A 746 -5.54 -29.96 -7.42
N GLN A 747 -4.21 -29.93 -7.35
CA GLN A 747 -3.37 -29.76 -8.53
C GLN A 747 -3.53 -30.96 -9.48
N GLU A 748 -3.76 -30.66 -10.75
CA GLU A 748 -3.82 -31.60 -11.87
C GLU A 748 -2.79 -31.19 -12.91
N PHE A 749 -2.34 -32.18 -13.71
CA PHE A 749 -1.34 -31.97 -14.76
C PHE A 749 -1.91 -32.35 -16.12
N TYR A 750 -1.33 -31.80 -17.19
CA TYR A 750 -1.72 -32.02 -18.58
C TYR A 750 -3.21 -31.78 -18.85
N LYS A 751 -3.84 -30.86 -18.14
CA LYS A 751 -5.27 -30.54 -18.26
C LYS A 751 -5.67 -30.18 -19.68
N TYR A 752 -4.77 -29.54 -20.45
CA TYR A 752 -5.04 -29.20 -21.84
C TYR A 752 -5.31 -30.42 -22.74
N LYS A 753 -4.76 -31.62 -22.41
CA LYS A 753 -5.02 -32.85 -23.15
C LYS A 753 -6.47 -33.30 -22.94
N GLU A 754 -7.01 -33.21 -21.73
CA GLU A 754 -8.41 -33.51 -21.43
C GLU A 754 -9.36 -32.48 -22.06
N TRP A 755 -8.96 -31.18 -22.03
CA TRP A 755 -9.75 -30.11 -22.62
C TRP A 755 -9.75 -30.12 -24.15
N GLY A 756 -8.80 -30.78 -24.77
CA GLY A 756 -8.55 -30.70 -26.22
C GLY A 756 -8.07 -29.30 -26.64
N SER A 757 -7.63 -28.47 -25.72
CA SER A 757 -7.24 -27.07 -25.92
C SER A 757 -6.39 -26.53 -24.75
N MET A 758 -5.51 -25.59 -25.05
CA MET A 758 -4.84 -24.79 -24.00
C MET A 758 -5.81 -23.82 -23.30
N ASN A 759 -6.96 -23.51 -23.89
CA ASN A 759 -7.93 -22.63 -23.29
C ASN A 759 -8.80 -23.42 -22.26
N PRO A 760 -8.87 -22.95 -21.02
CA PRO A 760 -9.67 -23.61 -20.00
C PRO A 760 -11.17 -23.53 -20.34
N PRO A 761 -11.93 -24.60 -20.10
CA PRO A 761 -13.38 -24.60 -20.26
C PRO A 761 -14.09 -23.76 -19.20
N ALA A 762 -15.40 -23.60 -19.35
CA ALA A 762 -16.21 -22.86 -18.37
C ALA A 762 -16.12 -23.48 -16.97
N GLY A 763 -16.02 -22.62 -15.95
CA GLY A 763 -15.90 -23.02 -14.54
C GLY A 763 -14.47 -22.94 -13.98
N TYR A 764 -13.49 -22.78 -14.83
CA TYR A 764 -12.12 -22.44 -14.40
C TYR A 764 -11.99 -20.95 -14.09
N GLY A 765 -11.00 -20.58 -13.29
CA GLY A 765 -10.81 -19.21 -12.88
C GLY A 765 -10.51 -18.23 -14.02
N SER A 766 -10.39 -16.96 -13.70
CA SER A 766 -10.10 -15.92 -14.70
C SER A 766 -8.67 -16.07 -15.24
N SER A 767 -8.52 -16.88 -16.27
CA SER A 767 -7.30 -16.93 -17.09
C SER A 767 -7.47 -16.20 -18.40
N GLY A 768 -6.43 -16.16 -19.20
CA GLY A 768 -6.50 -15.70 -20.58
C GLY A 768 -7.09 -16.72 -21.51
N SER A 769 -7.06 -16.40 -22.78
CA SER A 769 -7.33 -17.36 -23.85
C SER A 769 -6.44 -17.05 -25.04
N THR A 770 -5.92 -18.10 -25.67
CA THR A 770 -5.28 -17.97 -26.98
C THR A 770 -6.35 -18.05 -28.06
N LYS A 771 -6.18 -17.34 -29.17
CA LYS A 771 -7.13 -17.40 -30.29
C LYS A 771 -7.15 -18.77 -30.99
N THR A 772 -6.05 -19.50 -30.92
CA THR A 772 -5.86 -20.78 -31.60
C THR A 772 -6.28 -21.99 -30.77
N GLY A 773 -6.48 -21.80 -29.45
CA GLY A 773 -6.62 -22.93 -28.52
C GLY A 773 -5.34 -23.71 -28.29
N LYS A 774 -4.22 -23.23 -28.82
CA LYS A 774 -2.88 -23.83 -28.73
C LYS A 774 -1.90 -22.86 -28.08
N TYR A 775 -0.71 -23.32 -27.69
CA TYR A 775 0.40 -22.45 -27.41
C TYR A 775 0.82 -21.71 -28.67
N ASN A 776 0.91 -20.39 -28.61
CA ASN A 776 1.24 -19.54 -29.73
C ASN A 776 2.71 -19.10 -29.69
N PHE A 777 3.58 -19.65 -30.55
CA PHE A 777 4.86 -19.00 -30.84
C PHE A 777 4.64 -17.67 -31.57
N MET A 778 3.66 -17.60 -32.44
CA MET A 778 3.23 -16.38 -33.11
C MET A 778 1.90 -15.91 -32.53
N ASN A 779 1.87 -14.68 -32.03
CA ASN A 779 0.68 -14.13 -31.38
C ASN A 779 -0.29 -13.54 -32.42
N PRO A 780 -1.45 -14.19 -32.69
CA PRO A 780 -2.37 -13.71 -33.75
C PRO A 780 -2.99 -12.34 -33.45
N LEU A 781 -3.13 -11.98 -32.15
CA LEU A 781 -3.66 -10.65 -31.79
C LEU A 781 -2.67 -9.53 -32.10
N ALA A 782 -1.38 -9.78 -31.96
CA ALA A 782 -0.34 -8.85 -32.33
C ALA A 782 -0.37 -8.59 -33.85
N GLU A 783 -0.44 -9.65 -34.66
CA GLU A 783 -0.51 -9.54 -36.10
C GLU A 783 -1.75 -8.77 -36.58
N GLU A 784 -2.92 -9.01 -36.00
CA GLU A 784 -4.15 -8.27 -36.32
C GLU A 784 -4.04 -6.77 -36.03
N ASN A 785 -3.19 -6.38 -35.09
CA ASN A 785 -2.91 -4.99 -34.75
C ASN A 785 -1.67 -4.43 -35.49
N GLY A 786 -1.10 -5.18 -36.46
CA GLY A 786 0.07 -4.76 -37.23
C GLY A 786 1.37 -4.73 -36.42
N VAL A 787 1.46 -5.61 -35.44
CA VAL A 787 2.61 -5.80 -34.56
C VAL A 787 3.28 -7.11 -34.90
N ASP A 788 4.60 -7.17 -34.78
CA ASP A 788 5.31 -8.44 -34.81
C ASP A 788 4.89 -9.34 -33.65
N GLY A 789 4.30 -10.48 -33.98
CA GLY A 789 3.78 -11.44 -32.99
C GLY A 789 4.76 -12.50 -32.54
N LEU A 790 5.95 -12.58 -33.17
CA LEU A 790 6.98 -13.59 -32.87
C LEU A 790 7.82 -13.21 -31.63
N PRO A 791 8.28 -14.19 -30.87
CA PRO A 791 9.35 -13.98 -29.90
C PRO A 791 10.62 -13.46 -30.59
N ASP A 792 11.25 -12.47 -29.98
CA ASP A 792 12.54 -11.94 -30.45
C ASP A 792 13.25 -11.16 -29.34
N TYR A 793 14.43 -10.68 -29.61
CA TYR A 793 15.06 -9.61 -28.87
C TYR A 793 14.79 -8.28 -29.59
N LYS A 794 14.22 -7.35 -28.83
CA LYS A 794 14.11 -5.96 -29.22
C LYS A 794 14.85 -5.10 -28.21
N ASP A 795 15.74 -4.25 -28.70
CA ASP A 795 16.46 -3.32 -27.84
C ASP A 795 15.46 -2.52 -27.00
N PRO A 796 15.60 -2.45 -25.66
CA PRO A 796 14.64 -1.76 -24.81
C PRO A 796 14.49 -0.27 -25.13
N TRP A 797 15.44 0.32 -25.83
CA TRP A 797 15.43 1.75 -26.18
C TRP A 797 15.09 2.02 -27.66
N ALA A 798 14.84 0.99 -28.46
CA ALA A 798 14.63 1.13 -29.92
C ALA A 798 13.52 2.14 -30.30
N ASP A 799 12.44 2.19 -29.55
CA ASP A 799 11.31 3.11 -29.78
C ASP A 799 11.48 4.48 -29.08
N TRP A 800 12.48 4.62 -28.24
CA TRP A 800 12.83 5.83 -27.48
C TRP A 800 14.35 5.96 -27.37
N PRO A 801 15.05 6.37 -28.43
CA PRO A 801 16.52 6.49 -28.45
C PRO A 801 17.05 7.44 -27.35
N GLU A 802 16.24 8.41 -26.95
CA GLU A 802 16.59 9.34 -25.87
C GLU A 802 16.75 8.67 -24.49
N LEU A 803 16.25 7.44 -24.32
CA LEU A 803 16.41 6.66 -23.10
C LEU A 803 17.72 5.86 -23.08
N GLN A 804 18.40 5.71 -24.22
CA GLN A 804 19.63 4.91 -24.33
C GLN A 804 20.77 5.54 -23.52
N PRO A 805 21.55 4.74 -22.77
CA PRO A 805 22.77 5.22 -22.13
C PRO A 805 23.74 5.91 -23.10
N ASP A 806 24.39 6.98 -22.63
CA ASP A 806 25.33 7.79 -23.38
C ASP A 806 26.55 8.19 -22.52
N GLU A 807 27.47 8.98 -23.03
CA GLU A 807 28.66 9.41 -22.29
C GLU A 807 28.33 10.24 -21.03
N THR A 808 27.23 11.00 -21.03
CA THR A 808 26.81 11.82 -19.88
C THR A 808 26.11 10.97 -18.82
N PHE A 809 25.34 9.96 -19.26
CA PHE A 809 24.57 9.06 -18.42
C PHE A 809 24.89 7.60 -18.78
N PRO A 810 26.11 7.12 -18.42
CA PRO A 810 26.62 5.83 -18.92
C PRO A 810 26.07 4.61 -18.16
N MET A 811 25.45 4.82 -17.00
CA MET A 811 24.97 3.73 -16.15
C MET A 811 23.47 3.45 -16.38
N ILE A 812 23.08 2.23 -16.10
CA ILE A 812 21.68 1.79 -16.16
C ILE A 812 21.16 1.64 -14.73
N THR A 813 20.09 2.36 -14.41
CA THR A 813 19.44 2.25 -13.08
C THR A 813 18.13 1.48 -13.16
N GLY A 814 17.89 0.69 -12.13
CA GLY A 814 16.61 0.04 -11.88
C GLY A 814 16.34 -0.08 -10.39
N TYR A 815 15.07 -0.07 -10.00
CA TYR A 815 14.70 -0.36 -8.62
C TYR A 815 14.49 -1.87 -8.42
N PHE A 816 14.68 -2.32 -7.19
CA PHE A 816 14.40 -3.69 -6.76
C PHE A 816 13.50 -3.72 -5.52
N ARG A 817 13.04 -4.91 -5.13
CA ARG A 817 12.22 -5.12 -3.94
C ARG A 817 13.07 -5.64 -2.79
N VAL A 818 12.65 -5.30 -1.58
CA VAL A 818 13.16 -5.83 -0.32
C VAL A 818 12.07 -6.62 0.39
N LEU A 819 12.45 -7.52 1.28
CA LEU A 819 11.49 -8.41 1.97
C LEU A 819 10.58 -7.62 2.92
N GLU A 820 11.11 -6.59 3.54
CA GLU A 820 10.47 -5.80 4.61
C GLU A 820 9.35 -4.91 4.08
N HIS A 821 9.47 -4.43 2.84
CA HIS A 821 8.52 -3.46 2.29
C HIS A 821 7.71 -4.01 1.12
N GLU A 822 6.47 -3.55 1.05
CA GLU A 822 5.55 -3.85 -0.06
C GLU A 822 5.12 -2.58 -0.78
N HIS A 823 5.65 -2.39 -1.97
CA HIS A 823 5.36 -1.21 -2.81
C HIS A 823 5.53 0.10 -2.01
N THR A 824 4.43 0.85 -1.83
CA THR A 824 4.39 2.09 -1.06
C THR A 824 3.47 1.98 0.17
N SER A 825 3.12 0.76 0.60
CA SER A 825 2.04 0.54 1.59
C SER A 825 2.50 0.24 3.01
N THR A 826 3.79 -0.01 3.24
CA THR A 826 4.30 -0.47 4.55
C THR A 826 5.19 0.54 5.28
N PHE A 827 5.30 1.76 4.76
CA PHE A 827 6.19 2.81 5.30
C PHE A 827 5.62 3.53 6.54
N TRP A 828 4.41 3.19 6.95
CA TRP A 828 3.78 3.60 8.22
C TRP A 828 3.90 2.53 9.30
N ASN A 829 4.56 1.40 8.99
CA ASN A 829 4.78 0.28 9.90
C ASN A 829 6.16 0.40 10.56
N VAL A 830 6.18 0.82 11.81
CA VAL A 830 7.43 1.10 12.53
C VAL A 830 8.32 -0.14 12.68
N ALA A 831 7.73 -1.34 12.84
CA ALA A 831 8.50 -2.58 12.95
C ALA A 831 9.25 -2.91 11.66
N LEU A 832 8.62 -2.68 10.50
CA LEU A 832 9.25 -2.91 9.20
C LEU A 832 10.27 -1.82 8.86
N MET A 833 9.97 -0.55 9.17
CA MET A 833 10.91 0.56 9.00
C MET A 833 12.17 0.42 9.86
N LYS A 834 12.08 -0.18 11.03
CA LYS A 834 13.27 -0.50 11.85
C LYS A 834 14.16 -1.58 11.23
N GLN A 835 13.60 -2.48 10.44
CA GLN A 835 14.37 -3.54 9.76
C GLN A 835 15.02 -3.04 8.46
N CYS A 836 14.32 -2.21 7.70
CA CYS A 836 14.81 -1.62 6.46
C CYS A 836 14.43 -0.13 6.44
N SER A 837 15.30 0.70 7.03
CA SER A 837 15.00 2.09 7.34
C SER A 837 15.24 3.06 6.18
N THR A 838 16.09 2.69 5.21
CA THR A 838 16.49 3.53 4.08
C THR A 838 16.78 2.68 2.85
N ASN A 839 16.93 3.32 1.70
CA ASN A 839 17.27 2.65 0.44
C ASN A 839 18.58 3.15 -0.15
N PRO A 840 19.75 2.73 0.34
CA PRO A 840 21.01 3.12 -0.26
C PRO A 840 21.09 2.68 -1.73
N VAL A 841 21.82 3.44 -2.56
CA VAL A 841 22.10 3.04 -3.94
C VAL A 841 23.24 2.05 -4.01
N TRP A 842 22.98 0.89 -4.59
CA TRP A 842 23.97 -0.14 -4.84
C TRP A 842 24.80 0.23 -6.05
N ILE A 843 26.11 0.19 -5.92
CA ILE A 843 27.09 0.40 -6.99
C ILE A 843 28.15 -0.69 -6.95
N ASN A 844 28.55 -1.15 -8.16
CA ASN A 844 29.64 -2.12 -8.25
C ASN A 844 30.96 -1.55 -7.71
N PHE A 845 31.74 -2.38 -7.05
CA PHE A 845 33.03 -2.00 -6.44
C PHE A 845 33.98 -1.37 -7.46
N VAL A 846 34.05 -1.88 -8.70
CA VAL A 846 34.94 -1.34 -9.75
C VAL A 846 34.47 0.06 -10.16
N ASP A 847 33.18 0.24 -10.38
CA ASP A 847 32.60 1.55 -10.76
C ASP A 847 32.82 2.57 -9.64
N ALA A 848 32.55 2.18 -8.40
CA ALA A 848 32.75 3.02 -7.22
C ALA A 848 34.22 3.47 -7.09
N LYS A 849 35.17 2.54 -7.28
CA LYS A 849 36.61 2.85 -7.25
C LYS A 849 36.99 3.85 -8.33
N ASN A 850 36.49 3.64 -9.56
CA ASN A 850 36.79 4.53 -10.70
C ASN A 850 36.23 5.95 -10.50
N LEU A 851 35.11 6.08 -9.80
CA LEU A 851 34.44 7.34 -9.48
C LEU A 851 34.89 7.95 -8.14
N GLY A 852 35.81 7.30 -7.42
CA GLY A 852 36.25 7.73 -6.11
C GLY A 852 35.18 7.70 -5.00
N ILE A 853 34.16 6.86 -5.19
CA ILE A 853 33.04 6.68 -4.22
C ILE A 853 33.39 5.56 -3.24
N THR A 854 33.16 5.80 -1.97
CA THR A 854 33.33 4.81 -0.90
C THR A 854 31.99 4.45 -0.26
N ASN A 855 31.93 3.30 0.41
CA ASN A 855 30.70 2.86 1.06
C ASN A 855 30.23 3.85 2.12
N GLY A 856 28.95 4.25 2.06
CA GLY A 856 28.33 5.22 2.95
C GLY A 856 28.48 6.70 2.52
N ASP A 857 29.24 7.00 1.47
CA ASP A 857 29.30 8.37 0.93
C ASP A 857 27.92 8.88 0.54
N GLU A 858 27.67 10.17 0.77
CA GLU A 858 26.52 10.84 0.17
C GLU A 858 26.83 11.07 -1.32
N VAL A 859 25.90 10.65 -2.16
CA VAL A 859 26.02 10.72 -3.62
C VAL A 859 24.78 11.36 -4.23
N VAL A 860 24.95 11.93 -5.42
CA VAL A 860 23.86 12.39 -6.27
C VAL A 860 23.73 11.41 -7.43
N ILE A 861 22.52 10.85 -7.62
CA ILE A 861 22.14 10.10 -8.80
C ILE A 861 21.33 11.04 -9.69
N ALA A 862 21.69 11.14 -10.95
CA ALA A 862 21.01 11.99 -11.91
C ALA A 862 20.66 11.24 -13.20
N SER A 863 19.53 11.62 -13.77
CA SER A 863 19.07 11.27 -15.13
C SER A 863 18.81 12.57 -15.88
N PRO A 864 18.49 12.53 -17.19
CA PRO A 864 18.05 13.73 -17.92
C PRO A 864 16.77 14.38 -17.36
N TRP A 865 16.01 13.67 -16.52
CA TRP A 865 14.69 14.10 -16.05
C TRP A 865 14.65 14.52 -14.59
N GLY A 866 15.69 14.21 -13.82
CA GLY A 866 15.78 14.62 -12.42
C GLY A 866 17.00 14.05 -11.71
N GLU A 867 17.22 14.53 -10.50
CA GLU A 867 18.30 14.06 -9.65
C GLU A 867 17.80 13.88 -8.20
N THR A 868 18.52 13.05 -7.46
CA THR A 868 18.24 12.78 -6.06
C THR A 868 19.51 12.45 -5.29
N LYS A 869 19.50 12.73 -3.99
CA LYS A 869 20.58 12.36 -3.08
C LYS A 869 20.32 10.99 -2.47
N ALA A 870 21.38 10.21 -2.32
CA ALA A 870 21.35 8.90 -1.72
C ALA A 870 22.66 8.62 -0.96
N ARG A 871 22.71 7.52 -0.20
CA ARG A 871 23.96 6.98 0.32
C ARG A 871 24.41 5.83 -0.55
N ALA A 872 25.69 5.76 -0.84
CA ALA A 872 26.27 4.67 -1.63
C ALA A 872 26.40 3.39 -0.81
N PHE A 873 26.00 2.25 -1.41
CA PHE A 873 26.33 0.90 -0.94
C PHE A 873 27.21 0.21 -1.97
N VAL A 874 28.51 0.15 -1.68
CA VAL A 874 29.51 -0.42 -2.58
C VAL A 874 29.56 -1.95 -2.40
N THR A 875 29.36 -2.70 -3.48
CA THR A 875 29.23 -4.15 -3.41
C THR A 875 29.68 -4.84 -4.71
N TRP A 876 30.01 -6.14 -4.62
CA TRP A 876 30.21 -7.03 -5.77
C TRP A 876 28.89 -7.69 -6.25
N ASP A 877 27.83 -7.56 -5.48
CA ASP A 877 26.54 -8.21 -5.72
C ASP A 877 25.65 -7.46 -6.73
N ILE A 878 26.23 -6.57 -7.51
CA ILE A 878 25.59 -5.91 -8.65
C ILE A 878 26.55 -5.86 -9.83
N ARG A 879 26.02 -6.02 -11.03
CA ARG A 879 26.80 -5.96 -12.27
C ARG A 879 27.45 -4.57 -12.43
N GLN A 880 28.66 -4.54 -12.98
CA GLN A 880 29.33 -3.31 -13.39
C GLN A 880 28.50 -2.53 -14.43
N GLY A 881 28.46 -1.19 -14.34
CA GLY A 881 27.64 -0.31 -15.16
C GLY A 881 26.18 -0.23 -14.74
N VAL A 882 25.79 -0.85 -13.61
CA VAL A 882 24.42 -0.87 -13.11
C VAL A 882 24.33 -0.25 -11.72
N LEU A 883 23.32 0.59 -11.52
CA LEU A 883 22.90 1.10 -10.20
C LEU A 883 21.57 0.47 -9.78
N GLY A 884 21.44 0.17 -8.52
CA GLY A 884 20.19 -0.39 -7.97
C GLY A 884 19.79 0.26 -6.66
N ALA A 885 18.50 0.46 -6.44
CA ALA A 885 17.98 0.91 -5.15
C ALA A 885 16.63 0.24 -4.83
N ALA A 886 16.31 0.10 -3.55
CA ALA A 886 14.98 -0.35 -3.17
C ALA A 886 13.94 0.70 -3.52
N GLY A 887 12.86 0.29 -4.20
CA GLY A 887 11.77 1.19 -4.57
C GLY A 887 10.73 1.35 -3.47
N GLY A 888 9.95 2.43 -3.53
CA GLY A 888 8.85 2.74 -2.62
C GLY A 888 9.18 3.74 -1.52
N PHE A 889 10.43 4.07 -1.31
CA PHE A 889 10.92 5.08 -0.35
C PHE A 889 10.72 6.52 -0.85
N GLY A 890 10.88 7.49 0.05
CA GLY A 890 10.77 8.92 -0.24
C GLY A 890 9.37 9.49 0.04
N HIS A 891 8.66 8.95 1.01
CA HIS A 891 7.38 9.48 1.45
C HIS A 891 7.52 10.83 2.14
N LYS A 892 6.62 11.73 1.82
CA LYS A 892 6.51 13.05 2.48
C LYS A 892 5.80 12.95 3.84
N TYR A 893 5.01 11.91 4.04
CA TYR A 893 4.20 11.66 5.23
C TYR A 893 4.60 10.36 5.91
N GLY A 894 4.06 10.12 7.11
CA GLY A 894 4.41 8.95 7.91
C GLY A 894 5.81 9.02 8.48
N LEU A 895 6.41 7.88 8.77
CA LEU A 895 7.72 7.77 9.41
C LEU A 895 8.86 8.44 8.62
N GLU A 896 8.83 8.40 7.28
CA GLU A 896 9.86 9.04 6.45
C GLU A 896 9.72 10.57 6.43
N GLY A 897 8.50 11.08 6.50
CA GLY A 897 8.21 12.51 6.44
C GLY A 897 8.22 13.21 7.78
N ASP A 898 8.09 12.47 8.88
CA ASP A 898 8.03 13.02 10.23
C ASP A 898 9.45 13.42 10.71
N PRO A 899 9.70 14.71 10.99
CA PRO A 899 11.02 15.20 11.42
C PRO A 899 11.51 14.57 12.74
N LYS A 900 10.64 13.94 13.53
CA LYS A 900 11.02 13.21 14.75
C LYS A 900 11.78 11.90 14.44
N TYR A 901 11.70 11.40 13.21
CA TYR A 901 12.31 10.13 12.80
C TYR A 901 13.29 10.28 11.62
N PRO A 902 14.33 11.13 11.71
CA PRO A 902 15.23 11.41 10.59
C PRO A 902 16.01 10.19 10.09
N GLN A 903 16.10 9.13 10.90
CA GLN A 903 16.76 7.87 10.54
C GLN A 903 16.00 7.04 9.50
N PHE A 904 14.72 7.33 9.25
CA PHE A 904 13.89 6.60 8.30
C PHE A 904 13.82 7.24 6.91
N LYS A 905 14.62 8.27 6.66
CA LYS A 905 14.55 9.04 5.43
C LYS A 905 15.23 8.33 4.26
N GLY A 906 14.43 7.83 3.33
CA GLY A 906 14.88 7.30 2.04
C GLY A 906 14.70 8.31 0.89
N PHE A 907 14.94 7.85 -0.34
CA PHE A 907 14.75 8.66 -1.55
C PHE A 907 13.81 7.99 -2.56
N ASN A 908 13.07 8.81 -3.31
CA ASN A 908 12.17 8.34 -4.35
C ASN A 908 12.93 8.11 -5.66
N THR A 909 13.01 6.88 -6.12
CA THR A 909 13.64 6.51 -7.39
C THR A 909 12.88 7.04 -8.62
N ASN A 910 11.59 7.36 -8.47
CA ASN A 910 10.73 7.77 -9.58
C ASN A 910 11.00 9.19 -10.08
N VAL A 911 11.77 9.99 -9.36
CA VAL A 911 12.25 11.30 -9.85
C VAL A 911 13.20 11.17 -11.05
N LEU A 912 13.82 10.01 -11.22
CA LEU A 912 14.77 9.70 -12.28
C LEU A 912 14.10 9.22 -13.58
N LEU A 913 12.80 8.89 -13.54
CA LEU A 913 12.07 8.27 -14.65
C LEU A 913 11.75 9.30 -15.76
N PRO A 914 11.63 8.87 -17.03
CA PRO A 914 11.18 9.74 -18.10
C PRO A 914 9.68 10.05 -17.97
N PRO A 915 9.25 11.32 -18.16
CA PRO A 915 7.84 11.65 -18.26
C PRO A 915 7.28 11.29 -19.63
N ASN A 916 5.99 11.05 -19.74
CA ASN A 916 5.24 10.85 -20.98
C ASN A 916 5.78 9.71 -21.89
N VAL A 917 6.32 8.67 -21.27
CA VAL A 917 6.81 7.46 -21.96
C VAL A 917 6.07 6.25 -21.43
N ALA A 918 5.60 5.39 -22.31
CA ALA A 918 5.02 4.10 -21.99
C ALA A 918 5.18 3.10 -23.14
N CYS A 919 5.30 1.83 -22.84
CA CYS A 919 5.30 0.76 -23.83
C CYS A 919 4.06 0.85 -24.73
N LYS A 920 4.24 0.94 -26.03
CA LYS A 920 3.14 1.05 -27.01
C LYS A 920 2.18 -0.12 -26.95
N TRP A 921 2.69 -1.33 -26.62
CA TRP A 921 1.90 -2.56 -26.65
C TRP A 921 1.08 -2.76 -25.36
N THR A 922 1.66 -2.38 -24.22
CA THR A 922 1.17 -2.78 -22.89
C THR A 922 0.80 -1.61 -21.99
N GLY A 923 1.09 -0.37 -22.40
CA GLY A 923 0.86 0.83 -21.60
C GLY A 923 1.75 0.93 -20.34
N THR A 924 2.77 0.10 -20.22
CA THR A 924 3.66 0.08 -19.06
C THR A 924 4.68 1.21 -19.17
N PRO A 925 4.79 2.12 -18.19
CA PRO A 925 5.87 3.10 -18.17
C PRO A 925 7.21 2.38 -17.90
N PRO A 926 8.33 2.87 -18.43
CA PRO A 926 9.65 2.32 -18.12
C PRO A 926 10.02 2.69 -16.69
N LEU A 927 9.99 1.70 -15.81
CA LEU A 927 10.40 1.82 -14.41
C LEU A 927 11.81 1.27 -14.17
N LYS A 928 12.39 0.65 -15.19
CA LYS A 928 13.74 0.07 -15.21
C LYS A 928 14.46 0.40 -16.52
N TYR A 929 15.73 0.13 -16.56
CA TYR A 929 16.63 0.41 -17.70
C TYR A 929 16.77 1.90 -17.99
N ILE A 930 16.84 2.71 -16.92
CA ILE A 930 16.92 4.18 -16.99
C ILE A 930 18.39 4.59 -17.05
N LYS A 931 18.76 5.41 -18.03
CA LYS A 931 20.12 5.96 -18.11
C LYS A 931 20.36 6.97 -16.98
N THR A 932 21.48 6.83 -16.30
CA THR A 932 21.85 7.67 -15.17
C THR A 932 23.35 7.89 -15.09
N ASN A 933 23.73 8.85 -14.26
CA ASN A 933 25.08 8.96 -13.71
C ASN A 933 25.03 9.02 -12.19
N ILE A 934 26.19 8.88 -11.57
CA ILE A 934 26.37 9.01 -10.13
C ILE A 934 27.66 9.78 -9.84
N ARG A 935 27.61 10.68 -8.85
CA ARG A 935 28.77 11.44 -8.40
C ARG A 935 28.70 11.64 -6.88
N LYS A 936 29.82 11.96 -6.24
CA LYS A 936 29.79 12.46 -4.85
C LYS A 936 28.95 13.72 -4.75
N ALA A 937 28.21 13.87 -3.63
CA ALA A 937 27.36 15.02 -3.38
C ALA A 937 28.15 16.30 -3.08
#